data_fc03110b152b6dfdf240ebf42a69dc2b
#
_entry.id   fc03110b152b6dfdf240ebf42a69dc2b
#
_cell.length_a   1.000
_cell.length_b   1.000
_cell.length_c   1.000
_cell.angle_alpha   90.00
_cell.angle_beta   90.00
_cell.angle_gamma   90.00
#
_symmetry.space_group_name_H-M   'P 1'
#
loop_
_entity.id
_entity.type
_entity.pdbx_description
1 polymer ?
#
loop_
_entity_poly.entity_id
_entity_poly.type
_entity_poly.pdbx_seq_one_letter_code
_entity_poly.pdbx_strand_id
1 'polypeptide(L)'
;YDYATFLNEAYTNDGKDPKFTPEAVEAFRTHSNPIIYPDTDWMELLFKSSAPQTQGNVNISGGTERVRYFISMGMLDQKGFFKNHDTRYDANFNFNRYNYRANLDIDFTKTTLVAINMGGRVEKRNFPRSGDDINQLFRRIYWATPFSGPGIVDGKWIKGNSQYLPVGLSDGLGNIYGRGYGSKTTNVVNLDLALTQKLDFVTKGLQFKIKVAYNSGYDHTKERATSIESYQPWYRKDVTWMEHPAGSDPNEVVYIQDGEAGLISYAESFGKSRDWYAEASFDWKRDFGLHHLSALALYNQSKTYYPDSDYPGIPRGYVGLVGRVTYDYDNKYLIEGNVGYNGSENFAPGNRYGFFPAVSGGWVLTQEEFLKDNPVVNFLKIRASYGIVGNDRYHPYGTGFMDRFLYLPNSYFIGSGYQFGTGTSWSPGAYEKSFGNSGLSWEKSAKQNYGIDFSLFNQKLSGSIDYFYEKRTDILAKASTDPIIHAMSLPVLNLGIVSNKGVELNLKWNHKINSFRYWTNLNVSYAKNKIVYQDEVPSEYTYTLKTGHPVGQPFGLKVRGFYYEGMEDVADHSYVLKEGDVVYEDLNHDGKIDDNDKTAIGYPSYPLLNAGLTLGFEYKGFDFSMLWVGATKTSRVLEETFRKPLGETYDRSLMSHQFTDRWTPETAATAKLPRATIDGVKNNYRDSELWVKDASYLRLKNIEIGYNFRLPFMPKIGMEKMRVFMTGYNLLTFDKLKISDPESMSSGVPQYPVMRVINFGLNVSF
;
A
#
# COMPACT_ATOMS: atom_id res chain seq x y z
N TYR A 1 -28.48 14.26 13.97
CA TYR A 1 -29.85 14.13 13.44
C TYR A 1 -29.94 13.03 12.39
N ASP A 2 -29.15 13.08 11.30
CA ASP A 2 -29.21 12.15 10.16
C ASP A 2 -29.01 10.67 10.59
N TYR A 3 -28.12 10.43 11.55
CA TYR A 3 -27.90 9.09 12.10
C TYR A 3 -29.15 8.54 12.80
N ALA A 4 -29.75 9.33 13.69
CA ALA A 4 -30.92 8.91 14.43
C ALA A 4 -32.13 8.67 13.51
N THR A 5 -32.30 9.53 12.49
CA THR A 5 -33.32 9.39 11.46
C THR A 5 -33.12 8.11 10.65
N PHE A 6 -31.88 7.86 10.16
CA PHE A 6 -31.56 6.66 9.39
C PHE A 6 -31.81 5.38 10.19
N LEU A 7 -31.35 5.34 11.45
CA LEU A 7 -31.54 4.14 12.28
C LEU A 7 -33.01 3.89 12.61
N ASN A 8 -33.76 4.93 12.95
CA ASN A 8 -35.22 4.81 13.20
C ASN A 8 -35.95 4.35 11.94
N GLU A 9 -35.60 4.89 10.78
CA GLU A 9 -36.16 4.48 9.48
C GLU A 9 -35.84 3.00 9.21
N ALA A 10 -34.58 2.55 9.45
CA ALA A 10 -34.20 1.15 9.26
C ALA A 10 -35.02 0.19 10.14
N TYR A 11 -35.25 0.56 11.40
CA TYR A 11 -36.11 -0.22 12.29
C TYR A 11 -37.56 -0.23 11.86
N THR A 12 -38.11 0.94 11.52
CA THR A 12 -39.52 1.07 11.07
C THR A 12 -39.75 0.32 9.76
N ASN A 13 -38.87 0.40 8.79
CA ASN A 13 -38.95 -0.33 7.53
C ASN A 13 -38.97 -1.87 7.73
N ASP A 14 -38.41 -2.34 8.82
CA ASP A 14 -38.39 -3.77 9.17
C ASP A 14 -39.48 -4.15 10.19
N GLY A 15 -40.45 -3.22 10.48
CA GLY A 15 -41.57 -3.47 11.35
C GLY A 15 -41.25 -3.51 12.84
N LYS A 16 -40.15 -2.83 13.23
CA LYS A 16 -39.67 -2.74 14.61
C LYS A 16 -39.85 -1.31 15.16
N ASP A 17 -39.92 -1.19 16.48
CA ASP A 17 -40.00 0.10 17.13
C ASP A 17 -38.75 0.95 16.91
N PRO A 18 -38.89 2.26 16.67
CA PRO A 18 -37.78 3.19 16.57
C PRO A 18 -36.83 3.13 17.80
N LYS A 19 -35.53 3.25 17.58
CA LYS A 19 -34.53 3.24 18.66
C LYS A 19 -34.43 4.56 19.39
N PHE A 20 -34.44 5.66 18.67
CA PHE A 20 -34.41 7.00 19.25
C PHE A 20 -35.80 7.51 19.44
N THR A 21 -36.07 8.07 20.62
CA THR A 21 -37.35 8.71 20.92
C THR A 21 -37.57 9.98 20.09
N PRO A 22 -38.81 10.41 19.84
CA PRO A 22 -39.07 11.69 19.17
C PRO A 22 -38.39 12.89 19.84
N GLU A 23 -38.28 12.88 21.17
CA GLU A 23 -37.58 13.89 21.95
C GLU A 23 -36.09 13.93 21.61
N ALA A 24 -35.43 12.77 21.56
CA ALA A 24 -34.00 12.68 21.23
C ALA A 24 -33.74 13.14 19.77
N VAL A 25 -34.58 12.73 18.83
CA VAL A 25 -34.45 13.15 17.42
C VAL A 25 -34.66 14.66 17.28
N GLU A 26 -35.64 15.24 17.98
CA GLU A 26 -35.85 16.69 18.00
C GLU A 26 -34.70 17.45 18.69
N ALA A 27 -34.16 16.90 19.76
CA ALA A 27 -33.00 17.48 20.42
C ALA A 27 -31.77 17.54 19.49
N PHE A 28 -31.50 16.48 18.70
CA PHE A 28 -30.45 16.50 17.68
C PHE A 28 -30.74 17.52 16.58
N ARG A 29 -31.99 17.62 16.10
CA ARG A 29 -32.38 18.56 15.06
C ARG A 29 -32.23 20.02 15.47
N THR A 30 -32.57 20.35 16.71
CA THR A 30 -32.55 21.71 17.25
C THR A 30 -31.26 22.07 17.98
N HIS A 31 -30.34 21.07 18.15
CA HIS A 31 -29.15 21.18 18.99
C HIS A 31 -29.46 21.62 20.44
N SER A 32 -30.64 21.26 20.92
CA SER A 32 -31.04 21.51 22.30
C SER A 32 -30.33 20.50 23.23
N ASN A 33 -29.76 20.99 24.35
CA ASN A 33 -29.03 20.20 25.31
C ASN A 33 -27.88 19.33 24.69
N PRO A 34 -26.85 19.97 24.08
CA PRO A 34 -25.78 19.27 23.38
C PRO A 34 -24.87 18.45 24.27
N ILE A 35 -25.07 18.47 25.58
CA ILE A 35 -24.32 17.64 26.54
C ILE A 35 -24.98 16.27 26.70
N ILE A 36 -26.30 16.21 26.81
CA ILE A 36 -27.08 14.96 26.93
C ILE A 36 -27.28 14.32 25.52
N TYR A 37 -27.55 15.17 24.51
CA TYR A 37 -27.75 14.78 23.11
C TYR A 37 -26.68 15.42 22.23
N PRO A 38 -25.40 14.97 22.34
CA PRO A 38 -24.32 15.58 21.60
C PRO A 38 -24.39 15.25 20.10
N ASP A 39 -23.90 16.18 19.28
CA ASP A 39 -23.71 16.04 17.85
C ASP A 39 -22.29 16.45 17.48
N THR A 40 -21.36 15.58 17.83
CA THR A 40 -19.92 15.88 17.80
C THR A 40 -19.31 15.52 16.45
N ASP A 41 -18.70 16.50 15.78
CA ASP A 41 -17.79 16.25 14.67
C ASP A 41 -16.42 15.81 15.23
N TRP A 42 -16.21 14.50 15.26
CA TRP A 42 -14.96 13.91 15.73
C TRP A 42 -13.75 14.30 14.88
N MET A 43 -13.94 14.55 13.57
CA MET A 43 -12.85 14.97 12.72
C MET A 43 -12.39 16.38 13.08
N GLU A 44 -13.32 17.30 13.29
CA GLU A 44 -13.01 18.65 13.76
C GLU A 44 -12.41 18.65 15.16
N LEU A 45 -12.96 17.87 16.09
CA LEU A 45 -12.47 17.79 17.47
C LEU A 45 -11.04 17.22 17.55
N LEU A 46 -10.74 16.17 16.79
CA LEU A 46 -9.49 15.40 16.95
C LEU A 46 -8.33 15.91 16.08
N PHE A 47 -8.60 16.53 14.92
CA PHE A 47 -7.58 16.85 13.95
C PHE A 47 -7.29 18.36 13.83
N LYS A 48 -6.02 18.68 13.62
CA LYS A 48 -5.55 20.00 13.21
C LYS A 48 -5.72 20.13 11.69
N SER A 49 -5.94 21.34 11.22
CA SER A 49 -5.98 21.65 9.78
C SER A 49 -4.62 21.53 9.09
N SER A 50 -3.53 21.67 9.86
CA SER A 50 -2.15 21.57 9.34
C SER A 50 -1.17 21.11 10.42
N ALA A 51 -0.06 20.52 9.99
CA ALA A 51 1.06 20.15 10.84
C ALA A 51 2.39 20.49 10.17
N PRO A 52 3.36 21.08 10.91
CA PRO A 52 4.64 21.50 10.34
C PRO A 52 5.54 20.29 10.07
N GLN A 53 6.34 20.43 9.01
CA GLN A 53 7.43 19.53 8.64
C GLN A 53 8.69 20.33 8.38
N THR A 54 9.84 19.89 8.91
CA THR A 54 11.14 20.49 8.66
C THR A 54 12.09 19.43 8.11
N GLN A 55 12.80 19.75 7.03
CA GLN A 55 13.80 18.88 6.43
C GLN A 55 15.07 19.66 6.15
N GLY A 56 16.23 19.04 6.47
CA GLY A 56 17.53 19.62 6.17
C GLY A 56 18.50 18.55 5.69
N ASN A 57 19.38 18.90 4.76
CA ASN A 57 20.44 18.02 4.26
C ASN A 57 21.75 18.80 4.12
N VAL A 58 22.84 18.18 4.51
CA VAL A 58 24.20 18.68 4.28
C VAL A 58 24.98 17.60 3.55
N ASN A 59 25.64 17.99 2.46
CA ASN A 59 26.46 17.10 1.65
C ASN A 59 27.86 17.70 1.51
N ILE A 60 28.88 16.87 1.69
CA ILE A 60 30.29 17.23 1.54
C ILE A 60 30.92 16.21 0.60
N SER A 61 31.55 16.66 -0.45
CA SER A 61 32.30 15.81 -1.37
C SER A 61 33.68 16.41 -1.66
N GLY A 62 34.63 15.54 -1.85
CA GLY A 62 36.00 15.97 -2.17
C GLY A 62 36.89 14.79 -2.48
N GLY A 63 38.14 15.08 -2.73
CA GLY A 63 39.08 14.02 -2.98
C GLY A 63 40.46 14.51 -3.48
N THR A 64 41.34 13.55 -3.62
CA THR A 64 42.65 13.65 -4.27
C THR A 64 42.66 12.71 -5.47
N GLU A 65 43.80 12.61 -6.16
CA GLU A 65 43.95 11.64 -7.25
C GLU A 65 43.75 10.18 -6.79
N ARG A 66 43.94 9.89 -5.47
CA ARG A 66 43.90 8.55 -4.91
C ARG A 66 42.69 8.29 -4.01
N VAL A 67 42.06 9.33 -3.47
CA VAL A 67 40.99 9.20 -2.49
C VAL A 67 39.86 10.09 -2.91
N ARG A 68 38.65 9.52 -3.03
CA ARG A 68 37.39 10.27 -3.30
C ARG A 68 36.43 9.95 -2.17
N TYR A 69 35.77 10.98 -1.65
CA TYR A 69 34.80 10.81 -0.59
C TYR A 69 33.54 11.63 -0.82
N PHE A 70 32.44 11.10 -0.31
CA PHE A 70 31.15 11.76 -0.23
C PHE A 70 30.53 11.48 1.13
N ILE A 71 30.15 12.53 1.86
CA ILE A 71 29.48 12.44 3.15
C ILE A 71 28.17 13.20 3.05
N SER A 72 27.08 12.61 3.53
CA SER A 72 25.75 13.20 3.56
C SER A 72 25.12 12.98 4.92
N MET A 73 24.51 14.03 5.47
CA MET A 73 23.68 13.98 6.67
C MET A 73 22.35 14.65 6.37
N GLY A 74 21.28 14.03 6.79
CA GLY A 74 19.94 14.54 6.61
C GLY A 74 19.10 14.40 7.87
N MET A 75 18.18 15.32 8.07
CA MET A 75 17.17 15.26 9.12
C MET A 75 15.79 15.54 8.56
N LEU A 76 14.79 14.90 9.14
CA LEU A 76 13.37 15.17 8.91
C LEU A 76 12.69 15.17 10.28
N ASP A 77 11.95 16.24 10.57
CA ASP A 77 11.04 16.35 11.71
C ASP A 77 9.62 16.63 11.19
N GLN A 78 8.70 15.73 11.46
CA GLN A 78 7.30 15.83 11.04
C GLN A 78 6.41 15.70 12.27
N LYS A 79 5.54 16.68 12.47
CA LYS A 79 4.53 16.68 13.53
C LYS A 79 3.25 16.00 13.06
N GLY A 80 2.54 15.39 13.99
CA GLY A 80 1.27 14.76 13.73
C GLY A 80 0.10 15.74 13.74
N PHE A 81 -1.02 15.30 13.18
CA PHE A 81 -2.24 16.10 12.98
C PHE A 81 -3.21 16.08 14.14
N PHE A 82 -3.02 15.24 15.18
CA PHE A 82 -3.93 15.25 16.31
C PHE A 82 -3.79 16.54 17.13
N LYS A 83 -4.92 17.08 17.58
CA LYS A 83 -4.95 18.17 18.56
C LYS A 83 -4.47 17.64 19.92
N ASN A 84 -3.78 18.44 20.68
CA ASN A 84 -3.46 18.12 22.07
C ASN A 84 -4.59 18.61 22.97
N HIS A 85 -5.17 17.70 23.75
CA HIS A 85 -6.28 17.98 24.65
C HIS A 85 -5.81 17.98 26.12
N ASP A 86 -4.68 18.61 26.41
CA ASP A 86 -4.09 18.75 27.76
C ASP A 86 -4.04 17.43 28.55
N THR A 87 -3.75 16.34 27.85
CA THR A 87 -3.53 15.04 28.47
C THR A 87 -2.16 14.98 29.14
N ARG A 88 -1.99 14.09 30.12
CA ARG A 88 -0.72 13.87 30.84
C ARG A 88 0.43 13.41 29.94
N TYR A 89 0.18 13.17 28.65
CA TYR A 89 1.14 12.68 27.67
C TYR A 89 0.78 13.11 26.24
N ASP A 90 1.76 13.15 25.38
CA ASP A 90 1.58 13.41 23.94
C ASP A 90 1.37 12.08 23.20
N ALA A 91 0.14 11.82 22.75
CA ALA A 91 -0.22 10.66 21.93
C ALA A 91 -0.15 10.95 20.42
N ASN A 92 0.38 12.09 19.99
CA ASN A 92 0.39 12.48 18.59
C ASN A 92 1.39 11.64 17.75
N PHE A 93 1.14 11.53 16.44
CA PHE A 93 2.06 10.90 15.50
C PHE A 93 3.20 11.86 15.13
N ASN A 94 4.22 11.92 15.96
CA ASN A 94 5.43 12.67 15.66
C ASN A 94 6.47 11.72 15.06
N PHE A 95 7.16 12.17 14.03
CA PHE A 95 8.18 11.39 13.34
C PHE A 95 9.46 12.21 13.16
N ASN A 96 10.57 11.65 13.65
CA ASN A 96 11.90 12.21 13.46
C ASN A 96 12.78 11.17 12.76
N ARG A 97 13.52 11.59 11.74
CA ARG A 97 14.48 10.74 11.03
C ARG A 97 15.79 11.47 10.85
N TYR A 98 16.85 10.82 11.22
CA TYR A 98 18.23 11.22 10.93
C TYR A 98 18.85 10.17 10.06
N ASN A 99 19.35 10.56 8.91
CA ASN A 99 20.05 9.67 7.99
C ASN A 99 21.46 10.16 7.76
N TYR A 100 22.38 9.22 7.60
CA TYR A 100 23.78 9.50 7.31
C TYR A 100 24.28 8.55 6.25
N ARG A 101 25.22 9.02 5.45
CA ARG A 101 25.92 8.25 4.42
C ARG A 101 27.34 8.74 4.29
N ALA A 102 28.28 7.79 4.17
CA ALA A 102 29.67 8.05 3.84
C ALA A 102 30.11 7.03 2.78
N ASN A 103 30.61 7.51 1.67
CA ASN A 103 31.22 6.71 0.62
C ASN A 103 32.67 7.12 0.50
N LEU A 104 33.57 6.14 0.42
CA LEU A 104 34.99 6.33 0.33
C LEU A 104 35.58 5.37 -0.71
N ASP A 105 36.16 5.92 -1.75
CA ASP A 105 36.90 5.17 -2.77
C ASP A 105 38.40 5.48 -2.64
N ILE A 106 39.21 4.44 -2.50
CA ILE A 106 40.66 4.53 -2.34
C ILE A 106 41.34 3.75 -3.46
N ASP A 107 42.06 4.44 -4.32
CA ASP A 107 42.98 3.82 -5.26
C ASP A 107 44.25 3.42 -4.49
N PHE A 108 44.19 2.24 -3.80
CA PHE A 108 45.23 1.72 -2.95
C PHE A 108 46.54 1.49 -3.75
N THR A 109 46.41 1.00 -4.96
CA THR A 109 47.45 0.96 -5.97
C THR A 109 46.87 1.43 -7.32
N LYS A 110 47.71 1.52 -8.37
CA LYS A 110 47.24 1.82 -9.73
C LYS A 110 46.28 0.76 -10.28
N THR A 111 46.26 -0.43 -9.66
CA THR A 111 45.43 -1.57 -10.13
C THR A 111 44.41 -2.03 -9.08
N THR A 112 44.48 -1.52 -7.85
CA THR A 112 43.63 -1.95 -6.75
C THR A 112 42.77 -0.80 -6.24
N LEU A 113 41.45 -0.93 -6.35
CA LEU A 113 40.46 -0.01 -5.81
C LEU A 113 39.77 -0.66 -4.60
N VAL A 114 39.73 0.06 -3.49
CA VAL A 114 38.91 -0.28 -2.30
C VAL A 114 37.79 0.72 -2.19
N ALA A 115 36.54 0.25 -2.20
CA ALA A 115 35.39 1.06 -1.96
C ALA A 115 34.70 0.68 -0.65
N ILE A 116 34.43 1.69 0.20
CA ILE A 116 33.77 1.56 1.49
C ILE A 116 32.52 2.43 1.45
N ASN A 117 31.35 1.82 1.57
CA ASN A 117 30.09 2.56 1.66
C ASN A 117 29.43 2.24 2.99
N MET A 118 29.17 3.26 3.76
CA MET A 118 28.45 3.17 5.02
C MET A 118 27.23 4.08 4.96
N GLY A 119 26.09 3.58 5.38
CA GLY A 119 24.88 4.36 5.50
C GLY A 119 24.02 3.86 6.64
N GLY A 120 23.12 4.70 7.06
CA GLY A 120 22.17 4.31 8.08
C GLY A 120 21.14 5.39 8.38
N ARG A 121 20.21 5.00 9.22
CA ARG A 121 19.21 5.94 9.72
C ARG A 121 18.79 5.60 11.14
N VAL A 122 18.43 6.65 11.86
CA VAL A 122 17.78 6.58 13.16
C VAL A 122 16.41 7.23 13.01
N GLU A 123 15.36 6.48 13.26
CA GLU A 123 13.99 6.95 13.21
C GLU A 123 13.37 6.88 14.60
N LYS A 124 12.66 7.91 15.01
CA LYS A 124 11.85 7.93 16.21
C LYS A 124 10.43 8.28 15.84
N ARG A 125 9.51 7.40 16.15
CA ARG A 125 8.06 7.59 15.94
C ARG A 125 7.35 7.57 17.27
N ASN A 126 6.52 8.57 17.52
CA ASN A 126 5.55 8.57 18.60
C ASN A 126 4.17 8.26 18.03
N PHE A 127 3.30 7.58 18.79
CA PHE A 127 1.97 7.19 18.31
C PHE A 127 1.00 6.94 19.49
N PRO A 128 -0.34 7.09 19.29
CA PRO A 128 -1.34 6.67 20.25
C PRO A 128 -1.29 5.15 20.45
N ARG A 129 -1.45 4.71 21.70
CA ARG A 129 -1.56 3.29 21.98
C ARG A 129 -2.96 2.79 21.65
N SER A 130 -3.18 2.36 20.43
CA SER A 130 -4.47 1.80 19.99
C SER A 130 -4.61 0.30 20.24
N GLY A 131 -3.51 -0.39 20.54
CA GLY A 131 -3.43 -1.85 20.61
C GLY A 131 -3.33 -2.54 19.25
N ASP A 132 -3.51 -1.80 18.16
CA ASP A 132 -3.49 -2.24 16.78
C ASP A 132 -2.62 -1.31 15.94
N ASP A 133 -2.54 -1.56 14.64
CA ASP A 133 -1.86 -0.66 13.72
C ASP A 133 -2.63 0.68 13.55
N ILE A 134 -2.01 1.63 12.85
CA ILE A 134 -2.58 2.95 12.60
C ILE A 134 -3.92 2.87 11.83
N ASN A 135 -4.09 1.88 10.95
CA ASN A 135 -5.31 1.73 10.18
C ASN A 135 -6.47 1.33 11.09
N GLN A 136 -6.22 0.49 12.09
CA GLN A 136 -7.22 0.15 13.10
C GLN A 136 -7.62 1.36 13.94
N LEU A 137 -6.68 2.25 14.25
CA LEU A 137 -7.00 3.51 14.94
C LEU A 137 -7.96 4.37 14.10
N PHE A 138 -7.63 4.57 12.80
CA PHE A 138 -8.51 5.33 11.89
C PHE A 138 -9.88 4.67 11.74
N ARG A 139 -9.93 3.36 11.62
CA ARG A 139 -11.18 2.58 11.62
C ARG A 139 -12.04 2.90 12.85
N ARG A 140 -11.45 2.94 14.04
CA ARG A 140 -12.16 3.25 15.28
C ARG A 140 -12.64 4.71 15.34
N ILE A 141 -11.89 5.65 14.81
CA ILE A 141 -12.30 7.05 14.69
C ILE A 141 -13.52 7.17 13.76
N TYR A 142 -13.49 6.47 12.63
CA TYR A 142 -14.63 6.44 11.70
C TYR A 142 -15.85 5.70 12.27
N TRP A 143 -15.65 4.78 13.21
CA TRP A 143 -16.76 4.14 13.90
C TRP A 143 -17.35 4.98 15.02
N ALA A 144 -16.68 6.06 15.41
CA ALA A 144 -17.19 6.94 16.44
C ALA A 144 -18.54 7.55 16.02
N THR A 145 -19.53 7.39 16.90
CA THR A 145 -20.87 7.94 16.67
C THR A 145 -20.92 9.41 17.10
N PRO A 146 -21.65 10.28 16.39
CA PRO A 146 -21.68 11.71 16.73
C PRO A 146 -22.24 12.00 18.12
N PHE A 147 -23.04 11.08 18.67
CA PHE A 147 -23.66 11.19 19.97
C PHE A 147 -22.93 10.44 21.10
N SER A 148 -21.74 9.88 20.84
CA SER A 148 -21.00 9.12 21.86
C SER A 148 -20.37 9.99 22.95
N GLY A 149 -20.50 11.28 22.86
CA GLY A 149 -20.10 12.27 23.87
C GLY A 149 -19.82 13.63 23.27
N PRO A 150 -19.94 14.71 24.02
CA PRO A 150 -19.61 16.07 23.58
C PRO A 150 -18.10 16.31 23.53
N GLY A 151 -17.27 15.36 23.96
CA GLY A 151 -15.83 15.50 23.99
C GLY A 151 -15.33 16.15 25.29
N ILE A 152 -14.58 17.25 25.18
CA ILE A 152 -14.04 17.98 26.33
C ILE A 152 -14.95 19.15 26.65
N VAL A 153 -15.56 19.14 27.83
CA VAL A 153 -16.40 20.22 28.36
C VAL A 153 -15.87 20.60 29.74
N ASP A 154 -15.64 21.88 29.99
CA ASP A 154 -15.08 22.41 31.26
C ASP A 154 -13.80 21.68 31.72
N GLY A 155 -12.95 21.31 30.77
CA GLY A 155 -11.71 20.58 31.03
C GLY A 155 -11.89 19.10 31.42
N LYS A 156 -13.12 18.57 31.35
CA LYS A 156 -13.47 17.18 31.65
C LYS A 156 -13.79 16.42 30.35
N TRP A 157 -13.36 15.18 30.27
CA TRP A 157 -13.78 14.28 29.19
C TRP A 157 -15.18 13.73 29.51
N ILE A 158 -16.16 14.19 28.72
CA ILE A 158 -17.57 13.79 28.90
C ILE A 158 -17.91 12.76 27.81
N LYS A 159 -18.33 11.60 28.23
CA LYS A 159 -18.84 10.52 27.37
C LYS A 159 -20.35 10.63 27.21
N GLY A 160 -20.90 9.99 26.19
CA GLY A 160 -22.36 9.80 26.10
C GLY A 160 -22.89 8.91 27.22
N ASN A 161 -24.16 9.07 27.54
CA ASN A 161 -24.84 8.27 28.55
C ASN A 161 -25.88 7.33 27.90
N SER A 162 -25.72 6.02 28.13
CA SER A 162 -26.63 4.99 27.58
C SER A 162 -28.04 5.04 28.14
N GLN A 163 -28.27 5.78 29.24
CA GLN A 163 -29.61 6.03 29.74
C GLN A 163 -30.47 6.85 28.76
N TYR A 164 -29.85 7.78 28.05
CA TYR A 164 -30.56 8.69 27.11
C TYR A 164 -30.35 8.30 25.66
N LEU A 165 -29.32 7.52 25.37
CA LEU A 165 -28.88 7.16 24.04
C LEU A 165 -28.92 5.63 23.88
N PRO A 166 -29.97 5.07 23.27
CA PRO A 166 -30.29 3.63 23.31
C PRO A 166 -29.48 2.76 22.35
N VAL A 167 -28.31 3.19 21.93
CA VAL A 167 -27.41 2.49 21.05
C VAL A 167 -25.99 2.51 21.59
N GLY A 168 -25.13 1.65 21.06
CA GLY A 168 -23.74 1.58 21.45
C GLY A 168 -22.99 2.90 21.23
N LEU A 169 -22.13 3.25 22.17
CA LEU A 169 -21.38 4.50 22.18
C LEU A 169 -19.92 4.22 21.81
N SER A 170 -19.53 4.60 20.61
CA SER A 170 -18.14 4.51 20.13
C SER A 170 -17.50 5.89 20.20
N ASP A 171 -16.67 6.12 21.21
CA ASP A 171 -16.06 7.41 21.52
C ASP A 171 -14.76 7.63 20.73
N GLY A 172 -14.71 8.70 19.93
CA GLY A 172 -13.54 9.08 19.15
C GLY A 172 -12.34 9.52 19.98
N LEU A 173 -12.59 10.28 21.07
CA LEU A 173 -11.53 10.82 21.94
C LEU A 173 -10.81 9.69 22.72
N GLY A 174 -11.57 8.78 23.31
CA GLY A 174 -11.04 7.66 24.07
C GLY A 174 -10.20 6.69 23.24
N ASN A 175 -10.49 6.56 21.98
CA ASN A 175 -9.71 5.74 21.07
C ASN A 175 -8.28 6.26 20.84
N ILE A 176 -8.06 7.57 20.94
CA ILE A 176 -6.75 8.20 20.76
C ILE A 176 -6.06 8.43 22.11
N TYR A 177 -6.75 9.07 23.05
CA TYR A 177 -6.14 9.57 24.28
C TYR A 177 -6.41 8.69 25.51
N GLY A 178 -7.43 7.84 25.46
CA GLY A 178 -7.86 7.04 26.60
C GLY A 178 -7.03 5.80 26.92
N ARG A 179 -6.01 5.47 26.10
CA ARG A 179 -5.28 4.20 26.22
C ARG A 179 -3.79 4.34 26.45
N GLY A 180 -3.25 5.55 26.43
CA GLY A 180 -1.82 5.82 26.56
C GLY A 180 -1.13 6.03 25.20
N TYR A 181 0.18 5.86 25.16
CA TYR A 181 0.99 6.13 23.99
C TYR A 181 2.13 5.13 23.82
N GLY A 182 2.69 5.10 22.63
CA GLY A 182 3.89 4.33 22.30
C GLY A 182 4.95 5.20 21.64
N SER A 183 6.20 4.76 21.74
CA SER A 183 7.28 5.31 20.94
C SER A 183 8.16 4.18 20.40
N LYS A 184 8.46 4.24 19.11
CA LYS A 184 9.32 3.28 18.43
C LYS A 184 10.58 3.98 17.93
N THR A 185 11.74 3.46 18.32
CA THR A 185 13.04 3.88 17.78
C THR A 185 13.57 2.78 16.87
N THR A 186 13.83 3.12 15.63
CA THR A 186 14.41 2.20 14.62
C THR A 186 15.81 2.67 14.27
N ASN A 187 16.80 1.79 14.37
CA ASN A 187 18.17 2.01 13.93
C ASN A 187 18.48 1.04 12.79
N VAL A 188 18.95 1.55 11.66
CA VAL A 188 19.42 0.74 10.53
C VAL A 188 20.83 1.16 10.17
N VAL A 189 21.70 0.18 10.01
CA VAL A 189 23.09 0.37 9.56
C VAL A 189 23.32 -0.54 8.35
N ASN A 190 23.89 0.03 7.29
CA ASN A 190 24.32 -0.67 6.09
C ASN A 190 25.80 -0.41 5.88
N LEU A 191 26.56 -1.46 5.66
CA LEU A 191 28.00 -1.41 5.39
C LEU A 191 28.30 -2.27 4.17
N ASP A 192 28.92 -1.67 3.14
CA ASP A 192 29.42 -2.35 1.96
C ASP A 192 30.91 -2.14 1.84
N LEU A 193 31.64 -3.22 1.62
CA LEU A 193 33.04 -3.25 1.34
C LEU A 193 33.29 -3.93 0.01
N ALA A 194 33.96 -3.26 -0.91
CA ALA A 194 34.34 -3.84 -2.19
C ALA A 194 35.81 -3.62 -2.49
N LEU A 195 36.47 -4.66 -2.99
CA LEU A 195 37.81 -4.62 -3.52
C LEU A 195 37.76 -5.00 -4.99
N THR A 196 38.30 -4.16 -5.84
CA THR A 196 38.44 -4.42 -7.27
C THR A 196 39.94 -4.45 -7.62
N GLN A 197 40.41 -5.54 -8.21
CA GLN A 197 41.76 -5.73 -8.67
C GLN A 197 41.80 -5.86 -10.18
N LYS A 198 42.48 -4.96 -10.89
CA LYS A 198 42.76 -5.11 -12.32
C LYS A 198 43.78 -6.21 -12.50
N LEU A 199 43.54 -7.12 -13.43
CA LEU A 199 44.36 -8.28 -13.73
C LEU A 199 44.91 -8.19 -15.16
N ASP A 200 45.26 -6.98 -15.63
CA ASP A 200 45.81 -6.73 -16.97
C ASP A 200 47.10 -7.51 -17.23
N PHE A 201 47.80 -7.94 -16.19
CA PHE A 201 48.97 -8.80 -16.28
C PHE A 201 48.64 -10.24 -16.69
N VAL A 202 47.39 -10.70 -16.48
CA VAL A 202 46.90 -11.99 -16.96
C VAL A 202 46.37 -11.85 -18.38
N THR A 203 45.43 -10.93 -18.56
CA THR A 203 44.90 -10.54 -19.87
C THR A 203 44.32 -9.12 -19.76
N LYS A 204 44.57 -8.32 -20.79
CA LYS A 204 44.15 -6.92 -20.84
C LYS A 204 42.60 -6.81 -20.69
N GLY A 205 42.18 -5.95 -19.77
CA GLY A 205 40.75 -5.70 -19.53
C GLY A 205 40.08 -6.66 -18.53
N LEU A 206 40.85 -7.61 -17.94
CA LEU A 206 40.33 -8.48 -16.89
C LEU A 206 40.40 -7.78 -15.54
N GLN A 207 39.35 -7.90 -14.74
CA GLN A 207 39.35 -7.50 -13.34
C GLN A 207 38.67 -8.55 -12.49
N PHE A 208 39.11 -8.65 -11.26
CA PHE A 208 38.47 -9.43 -10.20
C PHE A 208 37.87 -8.48 -9.18
N LYS A 209 36.66 -8.75 -8.75
CA LYS A 209 35.96 -7.98 -7.72
C LYS A 209 35.40 -8.90 -6.66
N ILE A 210 35.62 -8.51 -5.41
CA ILE A 210 34.98 -9.09 -4.24
C ILE A 210 34.14 -7.98 -3.56
N LYS A 211 32.93 -8.30 -3.13
CA LYS A 211 32.09 -7.39 -2.36
C LYS A 211 31.46 -8.15 -1.21
N VAL A 212 31.43 -7.51 -0.03
CA VAL A 212 30.70 -7.97 1.15
C VAL A 212 29.82 -6.84 1.62
N ALA A 213 28.54 -7.13 1.85
CA ALA A 213 27.58 -6.20 2.41
C ALA A 213 27.00 -6.77 3.71
N TYR A 214 26.82 -5.91 4.69
CA TYR A 214 26.21 -6.23 5.97
C TYR A 214 25.16 -5.19 6.33
N ASN A 215 23.94 -5.65 6.57
CA ASN A 215 22.82 -4.80 7.00
C ASN A 215 22.34 -5.27 8.36
N SER A 216 22.10 -4.32 9.26
CA SER A 216 21.58 -4.59 10.59
C SER A 216 20.47 -3.60 10.92
N GLY A 217 19.35 -4.10 11.39
CA GLY A 217 18.22 -3.31 11.89
C GLY A 217 17.92 -3.68 13.34
N TYR A 218 17.59 -2.68 14.12
CA TYR A 218 17.18 -2.82 15.51
C TYR A 218 16.02 -1.87 15.80
N ASP A 219 14.93 -2.43 16.29
CA ASP A 219 13.75 -1.69 16.71
C ASP A 219 13.58 -1.80 18.22
N HIS A 220 13.29 -0.68 18.87
CA HIS A 220 12.90 -0.63 20.27
C HIS A 220 11.56 0.09 20.39
N THR A 221 10.52 -0.64 20.73
CA THR A 221 9.18 -0.10 20.98
C THR A 221 8.93 -0.05 22.49
N LYS A 222 8.53 1.12 22.96
CA LYS A 222 8.11 1.37 24.34
C LYS A 222 6.63 1.74 24.34
N GLU A 223 5.85 1.04 25.13
CA GLU A 223 4.42 1.32 25.29
C GLU A 223 4.12 1.71 26.73
N ARG A 224 3.25 2.69 26.89
CA ARG A 224 2.74 3.16 28.16
C ARG A 224 1.22 3.15 28.12
N ALA A 225 0.63 2.16 28.80
CA ALA A 225 -0.81 2.05 28.89
C ALA A 225 -1.31 2.80 30.12
N THR A 226 -2.44 3.47 29.97
CA THR A 226 -3.12 4.17 31.07
C THR A 226 -4.58 4.35 30.71
N SER A 227 -5.41 4.79 31.65
CA SER A 227 -6.73 5.35 31.45
C SER A 227 -6.74 6.81 31.84
N ILE A 228 -7.68 7.57 31.33
CA ILE A 228 -7.91 8.96 31.71
C ILE A 228 -9.27 9.07 32.40
N GLU A 229 -9.38 10.05 33.25
CA GLU A 229 -10.61 10.35 33.96
C GLU A 229 -11.70 10.77 32.97
N SER A 230 -12.89 10.23 33.14
CA SER A 230 -14.04 10.50 32.29
C SER A 230 -15.34 10.57 33.12
N TYR A 231 -16.30 11.25 32.55
CA TYR A 231 -17.57 11.52 33.19
C TYR A 231 -18.73 11.22 32.24
N GLN A 232 -19.92 10.88 32.83
CA GLN A 232 -21.18 10.80 32.11
C GLN A 232 -22.10 11.95 32.55
N PRO A 233 -22.84 12.59 31.62
CA PRO A 233 -23.79 13.62 31.93
C PRO A 233 -25.13 12.99 32.35
N TRP A 234 -25.74 13.52 33.42
CA TRP A 234 -27.03 13.09 33.93
C TRP A 234 -27.91 14.30 34.17
N TYR A 235 -29.21 14.18 33.93
CA TYR A 235 -30.13 15.11 34.53
C TYR A 235 -30.17 14.89 36.07
N ARG A 236 -30.16 15.95 36.83
CA ARG A 236 -30.17 15.86 38.32
C ARG A 236 -31.29 14.97 38.81
N LYS A 237 -32.51 15.10 38.27
CA LYS A 237 -33.70 14.29 38.61
C LYS A 237 -33.51 12.78 38.45
N ASP A 238 -32.62 12.35 37.59
CA ASP A 238 -32.39 10.93 37.26
C ASP A 238 -31.32 10.29 38.13
N VAL A 239 -30.60 11.08 38.96
CA VAL A 239 -29.55 10.61 39.85
C VAL A 239 -30.14 10.35 41.23
N THR A 240 -30.79 9.20 41.43
CA THR A 240 -31.53 8.85 42.63
C THR A 240 -30.67 8.60 43.89
N TRP A 241 -29.36 8.36 43.73
CA TRP A 241 -28.40 8.11 44.79
C TRP A 241 -27.64 9.36 45.27
N MET A 242 -27.91 10.53 44.67
CA MET A 242 -27.30 11.80 45.06
C MET A 242 -28.28 12.64 45.88
N GLU A 243 -27.79 13.31 46.88
CA GLU A 243 -28.61 14.30 47.58
C GLU A 243 -28.92 15.49 46.67
N HIS A 244 -30.19 15.87 46.62
CA HIS A 244 -30.67 17.02 45.89
C HIS A 244 -30.89 18.18 46.85
N PRO A 245 -30.07 19.25 46.80
CA PRO A 245 -30.32 20.44 47.62
C PRO A 245 -31.72 21.01 47.33
N ALA A 246 -32.39 21.48 48.36
CA ALA A 246 -33.71 22.08 48.24
C ALA A 246 -33.65 23.28 47.26
N GLY A 247 -34.51 23.27 46.21
CA GLY A 247 -34.54 24.30 45.19
C GLY A 247 -33.62 24.09 43.99
N SER A 248 -32.92 22.94 43.88
CA SER A 248 -32.13 22.60 42.68
C SER A 248 -33.04 22.41 41.47
N ASP A 249 -32.55 22.82 40.27
CA ASP A 249 -33.23 22.54 39.01
C ASP A 249 -33.15 21.03 38.72
N PRO A 250 -34.29 20.32 38.60
CA PRO A 250 -34.31 18.91 38.30
C PRO A 250 -33.74 18.58 36.87
N ASN A 251 -33.73 19.55 35.98
CA ASN A 251 -33.17 19.40 34.63
C ASN A 251 -31.74 19.90 34.51
N GLU A 252 -31.10 20.34 35.58
CA GLU A 252 -29.68 20.66 35.58
C GLU A 252 -28.85 19.44 35.23
N VAL A 253 -27.84 19.62 34.35
CA VAL A 253 -26.92 18.54 33.98
C VAL A 253 -25.79 18.45 34.99
N VAL A 254 -25.65 17.31 35.60
CA VAL A 254 -24.56 16.98 36.54
C VAL A 254 -23.64 15.94 35.93
N TYR A 255 -22.33 16.00 36.24
CA TYR A 255 -21.35 15.08 35.75
C TYR A 255 -21.01 14.03 36.81
N ILE A 256 -21.28 12.77 36.47
CA ILE A 256 -20.94 11.62 37.31
C ILE A 256 -19.67 10.97 36.74
N GLN A 257 -18.70 10.75 37.62
CA GLN A 257 -17.45 10.09 37.22
C GLN A 257 -17.74 8.65 36.75
N ASP A 258 -17.27 8.31 35.57
CA ASP A 258 -17.44 7.00 34.88
C ASP A 258 -16.12 6.24 34.74
N GLY A 259 -15.02 6.95 34.66
CA GLY A 259 -13.69 6.37 34.56
C GLY A 259 -12.66 7.08 35.43
N GLU A 260 -11.73 6.31 36.00
CA GLU A 260 -10.63 6.84 36.77
C GLU A 260 -9.33 6.96 35.99
N ALA A 261 -8.52 7.93 36.39
CA ALA A 261 -7.18 8.08 35.89
C ALA A 261 -6.29 6.91 36.38
N GLY A 262 -5.92 6.02 35.47
CA GLY A 262 -5.05 4.89 35.79
C GLY A 262 -3.60 5.28 36.01
N LEU A 263 -2.85 4.41 36.69
CA LEU A 263 -1.39 4.46 36.71
C LEU A 263 -0.83 4.13 35.31
N ILE A 264 0.26 4.79 34.95
CA ILE A 264 0.94 4.52 33.66
C ILE A 264 1.74 3.22 33.80
N SER A 265 1.32 2.16 33.09
CA SER A 265 2.09 0.93 32.97
C SER A 265 3.20 1.08 31.92
N TYR A 266 4.16 0.16 31.95
CA TYR A 266 5.26 0.15 30.99
C TYR A 266 5.42 -1.25 30.40
N ALA A 267 5.55 -1.32 29.08
CA ALA A 267 5.96 -2.50 28.34
C ALA A 267 6.97 -2.11 27.25
N GLU A 268 7.86 -3.03 26.92
CA GLU A 268 8.79 -2.83 25.83
C GLU A 268 8.94 -4.09 24.98
N SER A 269 9.25 -3.89 23.72
CA SER A 269 9.54 -4.96 22.77
C SER A 269 10.68 -4.56 21.84
N PHE A 270 11.39 -5.57 21.36
CA PHE A 270 12.56 -5.40 20.53
C PHE A 270 12.39 -6.18 19.23
N GLY A 271 12.59 -5.50 18.10
CA GLY A 271 12.72 -6.11 16.78
C GLY A 271 14.18 -6.12 16.37
N LYS A 272 14.58 -7.10 15.59
CA LYS A 272 15.92 -7.22 15.04
C LYS A 272 15.88 -7.82 13.64
N SER A 273 16.73 -7.32 12.75
CA SER A 273 16.98 -7.87 11.43
C SER A 273 18.48 -7.84 11.15
N ARG A 274 18.97 -8.79 10.39
CA ARG A 274 20.35 -8.86 9.99
C ARG A 274 20.48 -9.63 8.70
N ASP A 275 21.17 -9.03 7.74
CA ASP A 275 21.47 -9.63 6.46
C ASP A 275 22.93 -9.49 6.14
N TRP A 276 23.50 -10.48 5.49
CA TRP A 276 24.77 -10.33 4.82
C TRP A 276 24.69 -10.85 3.39
N TYR A 277 25.51 -10.27 2.56
CA TYR A 277 25.67 -10.62 1.16
C TYR A 277 27.15 -10.63 0.81
N ALA A 278 27.58 -11.62 0.05
CA ALA A 278 28.92 -11.69 -0.50
C ALA A 278 28.86 -12.04 -1.98
N GLU A 279 29.71 -11.41 -2.78
CA GLU A 279 29.89 -11.72 -4.19
C GLU A 279 31.36 -11.74 -4.56
N ALA A 280 31.71 -12.58 -5.53
CA ALA A 280 32.99 -12.57 -6.20
C ALA A 280 32.74 -12.65 -7.70
N SER A 281 33.36 -11.78 -8.48
CA SER A 281 33.22 -11.75 -9.91
C SER A 281 34.53 -11.59 -10.67
N PHE A 282 34.54 -12.17 -11.86
CA PHE A 282 35.52 -11.85 -12.89
C PHE A 282 34.78 -11.10 -14.00
N ASP A 283 35.26 -9.91 -14.28
CA ASP A 283 34.77 -9.06 -15.38
C ASP A 283 35.91 -8.91 -16.39
N TRP A 284 35.60 -9.19 -17.65
CA TRP A 284 36.53 -9.00 -18.76
C TRP A 284 35.91 -8.13 -19.84
N LYS A 285 36.64 -7.12 -20.30
CA LYS A 285 36.19 -6.18 -21.32
C LYS A 285 37.32 -5.91 -22.28
N ARG A 286 37.07 -6.07 -23.59
CA ARG A 286 38.09 -5.87 -24.61
C ARG A 286 37.52 -5.45 -25.92
N ASP A 287 38.21 -4.51 -26.56
CA ASP A 287 37.92 -4.01 -27.90
C ASP A 287 38.95 -4.59 -28.89
N PHE A 288 38.44 -5.10 -30.02
CA PHE A 288 39.21 -5.62 -31.12
C PHE A 288 38.78 -4.87 -32.40
N GLY A 289 39.28 -3.64 -32.57
CA GLY A 289 38.82 -2.75 -33.63
C GLY A 289 37.35 -2.40 -33.48
N LEU A 290 36.50 -2.82 -34.39
CA LEU A 290 35.06 -2.58 -34.36
C LEU A 290 34.28 -3.60 -33.50
N HIS A 291 34.97 -4.59 -32.93
CA HIS A 291 34.36 -5.63 -32.15
C HIS A 291 34.57 -5.34 -30.65
N HIS A 292 33.51 -5.18 -29.89
CA HIS A 292 33.51 -4.96 -28.45
C HIS A 292 32.95 -6.17 -27.75
N LEU A 293 33.73 -6.81 -26.91
CA LEU A 293 33.33 -7.98 -26.12
C LEU A 293 33.40 -7.69 -24.62
N SER A 294 32.38 -8.14 -23.89
CA SER A 294 32.52 -8.26 -22.45
C SER A 294 31.97 -9.58 -21.94
N ALA A 295 32.58 -10.09 -20.87
CA ALA A 295 32.16 -11.30 -20.19
C ALA A 295 32.18 -11.08 -18.66
N LEU A 296 31.17 -11.61 -17.98
CA LEU A 296 31.04 -11.62 -16.54
C LEU A 296 30.80 -13.05 -16.08
N ALA A 297 31.56 -13.48 -15.08
CA ALA A 297 31.27 -14.66 -14.26
C ALA A 297 31.18 -14.23 -12.80
N LEU A 298 30.05 -14.47 -12.14
CA LEU A 298 29.79 -14.01 -10.78
C LEU A 298 29.22 -15.14 -9.95
N TYR A 299 29.75 -15.29 -8.75
CA TYR A 299 29.17 -16.08 -7.67
C TYR A 299 28.68 -15.14 -6.58
N ASN A 300 27.47 -15.39 -6.07
CA ASN A 300 26.95 -14.67 -4.91
C ASN A 300 26.26 -15.59 -3.92
N GLN A 301 26.23 -15.15 -2.68
CA GLN A 301 25.42 -15.74 -1.64
C GLN A 301 24.93 -14.69 -0.67
N SER A 302 23.75 -14.94 -0.10
CA SER A 302 23.16 -14.10 0.94
C SER A 302 22.55 -14.92 2.05
N LYS A 303 22.44 -14.31 3.23
CA LYS A 303 21.78 -14.91 4.38
C LYS A 303 21.00 -13.84 5.13
N THR A 304 19.70 -14.07 5.28
CA THR A 304 18.78 -13.24 6.04
C THR A 304 18.48 -13.91 7.37
N TYR A 305 18.81 -13.25 8.47
CA TYR A 305 18.48 -13.71 9.82
C TYR A 305 17.16 -13.11 10.25
N TYR A 306 16.40 -13.89 11.01
CA TYR A 306 15.06 -13.53 11.49
C TYR A 306 14.11 -13.16 10.34
N PRO A 307 13.98 -14.05 9.33
CA PRO A 307 13.07 -13.80 8.22
C PRO A 307 11.63 -13.74 8.73
N ASP A 308 10.85 -12.88 8.07
CA ASP A 308 9.40 -12.80 8.31
C ASP A 308 8.72 -14.02 7.66
N SER A 309 8.66 -15.12 8.39
CA SER A 309 8.17 -16.42 7.93
C SER A 309 7.71 -17.29 9.11
N ASP A 310 7.15 -18.45 8.80
CA ASP A 310 6.75 -19.48 9.76
C ASP A 310 7.93 -20.06 10.58
N TYR A 311 9.17 -19.90 10.11
CA TYR A 311 10.41 -20.33 10.81
C TYR A 311 11.37 -19.14 11.06
N PRO A 312 11.01 -18.17 11.89
CA PRO A 312 11.84 -16.96 12.07
C PRO A 312 13.18 -17.21 12.74
N GLY A 313 13.33 -18.31 13.46
CA GLY A 313 14.60 -18.74 14.10
C GLY A 313 15.62 -19.34 13.14
N ILE A 314 15.21 -19.75 11.93
CA ILE A 314 16.08 -20.35 10.92
C ILE A 314 16.42 -19.30 9.87
N PRO A 315 17.71 -18.91 9.74
CA PRO A 315 18.10 -17.93 8.72
C PRO A 315 17.79 -18.44 7.31
N ARG A 316 17.38 -17.55 6.41
CA ARG A 316 17.16 -17.84 4.99
C ARG A 316 18.46 -17.72 4.21
N GLY A 317 18.82 -18.73 3.43
CA GLY A 317 19.99 -18.77 2.56
C GLY A 317 19.61 -18.69 1.08
N TYR A 318 20.47 -18.05 0.29
CA TYR A 318 20.38 -17.98 -1.16
C TYR A 318 21.78 -18.04 -1.76
N VAL A 319 21.93 -18.74 -2.88
CA VAL A 319 23.17 -18.83 -3.64
C VAL A 319 22.88 -18.66 -5.12
N GLY A 320 23.78 -17.99 -5.84
CA GLY A 320 23.65 -17.77 -7.28
C GLY A 320 24.98 -17.80 -8.02
N LEU A 321 24.94 -18.39 -9.20
CA LEU A 321 25.95 -18.27 -10.23
C LEU A 321 25.35 -17.48 -11.40
N VAL A 322 26.08 -16.49 -11.90
CA VAL A 322 25.64 -15.66 -13.02
C VAL A 322 26.75 -15.62 -14.07
N GLY A 323 26.38 -15.89 -15.31
CA GLY A 323 27.23 -15.68 -16.46
C GLY A 323 26.58 -14.68 -17.41
N ARG A 324 27.37 -13.75 -17.97
CA ARG A 324 26.93 -12.81 -19.00
C ARG A 324 28.01 -12.64 -20.05
N VAL A 325 27.59 -12.61 -21.30
CA VAL A 325 28.45 -12.25 -22.42
C VAL A 325 27.72 -11.21 -23.25
N THR A 326 28.40 -10.11 -23.55
CA THR A 326 27.90 -9.09 -24.48
C THR A 326 28.87 -8.95 -25.64
N TYR A 327 28.32 -8.79 -26.82
CA TYR A 327 29.05 -8.50 -28.02
C TYR A 327 28.34 -7.39 -28.80
N ASP A 328 29.10 -6.40 -29.20
CA ASP A 328 28.64 -5.45 -30.20
C ASP A 328 29.65 -5.28 -31.33
N TYR A 329 29.14 -5.06 -32.51
CA TYR A 329 29.91 -4.73 -33.71
C TYR A 329 29.64 -3.27 -34.09
N ASP A 330 30.66 -2.43 -33.97
CA ASP A 330 30.63 -1.02 -34.36
C ASP A 330 29.48 -0.22 -33.72
N ASN A 331 29.05 -0.59 -32.51
CA ASN A 331 27.84 -0.06 -31.85
C ASN A 331 26.57 -0.20 -32.71
N LYS A 332 26.57 -1.03 -33.74
CA LYS A 332 25.51 -1.22 -34.72
C LYS A 332 24.67 -2.45 -34.42
N TYR A 333 25.31 -3.61 -34.26
CA TYR A 333 24.66 -4.87 -33.92
C TYR A 333 25.06 -5.31 -32.53
N LEU A 334 24.07 -5.50 -31.68
CA LEU A 334 24.26 -5.76 -30.26
C LEU A 334 23.64 -7.12 -29.90
N ILE A 335 24.39 -7.97 -29.22
CA ILE A 335 23.91 -9.27 -28.75
C ILE A 335 24.34 -9.42 -27.27
N GLU A 336 23.45 -9.91 -26.45
CA GLU A 336 23.74 -10.25 -25.07
C GLU A 336 23.13 -11.61 -24.71
N GLY A 337 23.91 -12.45 -24.05
CA GLY A 337 23.48 -13.69 -23.45
C GLY A 337 23.74 -13.68 -21.95
N ASN A 338 22.73 -14.06 -21.17
CA ASN A 338 22.79 -14.17 -19.72
C ASN A 338 22.35 -15.56 -19.27
N VAL A 339 22.99 -16.07 -18.23
CA VAL A 339 22.55 -17.28 -17.54
C VAL A 339 22.58 -17.05 -16.03
N GLY A 340 21.54 -17.44 -15.35
CA GLY A 340 21.47 -17.52 -13.89
C GLY A 340 21.28 -18.97 -13.45
N TYR A 341 22.05 -19.42 -12.48
CA TYR A 341 21.88 -20.73 -11.83
C TYR A 341 21.77 -20.50 -10.33
N ASN A 342 20.54 -20.54 -9.83
CA ASN A 342 20.20 -20.06 -8.49
C ASN A 342 19.70 -21.16 -7.62
N GLY A 343 20.15 -21.20 -6.35
CA GLY A 343 19.75 -22.20 -5.36
C GLY A 343 18.88 -21.60 -4.26
N SER A 344 17.78 -22.27 -3.96
CA SER A 344 16.87 -21.95 -2.86
C SER A 344 16.69 -23.11 -1.91
N GLU A 345 16.67 -22.82 -0.62
CA GLU A 345 16.38 -23.80 0.44
C GLU A 345 14.91 -24.22 0.52
N ASN A 346 14.01 -23.47 -0.16
CA ASN A 346 12.56 -23.74 -0.11
C ASN A 346 12.18 -25.03 -0.84
N PHE A 347 13.10 -25.61 -1.61
CA PHE A 347 12.87 -26.85 -2.38
C PHE A 347 13.71 -28.01 -1.87
N ALA A 348 13.22 -29.22 -2.08
CA ALA A 348 13.90 -30.46 -1.71
C ALA A 348 15.27 -30.61 -2.44
N PRO A 349 16.22 -31.35 -1.87
CA PRO A 349 17.42 -31.75 -2.59
C PRO A 349 17.08 -32.34 -3.95
N GLY A 350 17.74 -31.87 -5.02
CA GLY A 350 17.40 -32.21 -6.42
C GLY A 350 16.60 -31.14 -7.16
N ASN A 351 15.72 -30.40 -6.50
CA ASN A 351 14.92 -29.32 -7.07
C ASN A 351 15.37 -27.91 -6.63
N ARG A 352 16.42 -27.81 -5.79
CA ARG A 352 16.91 -26.54 -5.21
C ARG A 352 17.41 -25.55 -6.23
N TYR A 353 17.99 -26.02 -7.33
CA TYR A 353 18.64 -25.16 -8.30
C TYR A 353 17.79 -24.97 -9.53
N GLY A 354 17.59 -23.71 -9.90
CA GLY A 354 16.90 -23.32 -11.13
C GLY A 354 17.86 -22.69 -12.15
N PHE A 355 17.69 -23.04 -13.43
CA PHE A 355 18.43 -22.49 -14.56
C PHE A 355 17.60 -21.45 -15.30
N PHE A 356 18.12 -20.24 -15.45
CA PHE A 356 17.39 -19.08 -15.96
C PHE A 356 18.20 -18.38 -17.06
N PRO A 357 18.08 -18.81 -18.33
CA PRO A 357 18.75 -18.19 -19.45
C PRO A 357 17.98 -16.96 -19.94
N ALA A 358 18.71 -15.99 -20.51
CA ALA A 358 18.15 -14.87 -21.24
C ALA A 358 19.06 -14.49 -22.42
N VAL A 359 18.45 -14.02 -23.51
CA VAL A 359 19.13 -13.49 -24.68
C VAL A 359 18.46 -12.21 -25.13
N SER A 360 19.25 -11.25 -25.58
CA SER A 360 18.75 -10.04 -26.22
C SER A 360 19.58 -9.65 -27.44
N GLY A 361 18.92 -8.99 -28.40
CA GLY A 361 19.53 -8.42 -29.56
C GLY A 361 19.08 -6.99 -29.83
N GLY A 362 19.96 -6.19 -30.42
CA GLY A 362 19.67 -4.82 -30.77
C GLY A 362 20.32 -4.45 -32.09
N TRP A 363 19.62 -3.64 -32.89
CA TRP A 363 20.10 -3.08 -34.14
C TRP A 363 19.92 -1.57 -34.12
N VAL A 364 21.05 -0.86 -34.23
CA VAL A 364 21.09 0.61 -34.29
C VAL A 364 21.03 1.02 -35.74
N LEU A 365 19.83 1.27 -36.27
CA LEU A 365 19.58 1.58 -37.68
C LEU A 365 20.26 2.88 -38.11
N THR A 366 20.43 3.83 -37.24
CA THR A 366 21.11 5.10 -37.54
C THR A 366 22.62 4.97 -37.72
N GLN A 367 23.21 3.80 -37.44
CA GLN A 367 24.58 3.49 -37.80
C GLN A 367 24.72 2.88 -39.22
N GLU A 368 23.59 2.60 -39.91
CA GLU A 368 23.58 2.15 -41.28
C GLU A 368 23.69 3.33 -42.25
N GLU A 369 24.37 3.12 -43.39
CA GLU A 369 24.64 4.18 -44.37
C GLU A 369 23.36 4.86 -44.89
N PHE A 370 22.22 4.12 -44.97
CA PHE A 370 20.95 4.66 -45.46
C PHE A 370 20.25 5.60 -44.48
N LEU A 371 20.61 5.57 -43.16
CA LEU A 371 20.07 6.48 -42.11
C LEU A 371 21.14 7.34 -41.44
N LYS A 372 22.42 7.11 -41.78
CA LYS A 372 23.52 7.88 -41.22
C LYS A 372 23.36 9.34 -41.60
N ASP A 373 23.61 10.21 -40.64
CA ASP A 373 23.53 11.68 -40.79
C ASP A 373 22.14 12.20 -41.20
N ASN A 374 21.06 11.44 -40.94
CA ASN A 374 19.71 11.88 -41.24
C ASN A 374 19.33 13.07 -40.36
N PRO A 375 18.88 14.21 -40.95
CA PRO A 375 18.61 15.43 -40.19
C PRO A 375 17.39 15.31 -39.25
N VAL A 376 16.50 14.36 -39.51
CA VAL A 376 15.28 14.14 -38.69
C VAL A 376 15.48 13.02 -37.68
N VAL A 377 16.02 11.88 -38.12
CA VAL A 377 16.21 10.67 -37.29
C VAL A 377 17.64 10.62 -36.78
N ASN A 378 17.88 11.13 -35.60
CA ASN A 378 19.22 11.18 -34.99
C ASN A 378 19.64 9.90 -34.31
N PHE A 379 18.68 9.13 -33.84
CA PHE A 379 18.89 7.81 -33.25
C PHE A 379 17.66 6.94 -33.48
N LEU A 380 17.88 5.71 -33.93
CA LEU A 380 16.84 4.70 -34.04
C LEU A 380 17.45 3.32 -33.79
N LYS A 381 16.93 2.65 -32.75
CA LYS A 381 17.33 1.30 -32.38
C LYS A 381 16.11 0.40 -32.22
N ILE A 382 16.16 -0.77 -32.83
CA ILE A 382 15.19 -1.85 -32.57
C ILE A 382 15.86 -2.86 -31.66
N ARG A 383 15.11 -3.37 -30.69
CA ARG A 383 15.60 -4.38 -29.74
C ARG A 383 14.55 -5.44 -29.47
N ALA A 384 15.04 -6.64 -29.20
CA ALA A 384 14.23 -7.77 -28.77
C ALA A 384 14.95 -8.55 -27.70
N SER A 385 14.19 -9.08 -26.74
CA SER A 385 14.73 -9.95 -25.69
C SER A 385 13.78 -11.08 -25.36
N TYR A 386 14.36 -12.22 -24.98
CA TYR A 386 13.68 -13.36 -24.41
C TYR A 386 14.46 -13.85 -23.19
N GLY A 387 13.77 -14.14 -22.10
CA GLY A 387 14.43 -14.66 -20.91
C GLY A 387 13.47 -15.37 -19.99
N ILE A 388 14.02 -16.28 -19.17
CA ILE A 388 13.30 -17.00 -18.12
C ILE A 388 13.77 -16.49 -16.78
N VAL A 389 12.83 -16.16 -15.88
CA VAL A 389 13.09 -15.80 -14.48
C VAL A 389 12.39 -16.77 -13.55
N GLY A 390 13.00 -17.09 -12.42
CA GLY A 390 12.44 -17.96 -11.41
C GLY A 390 11.94 -17.20 -10.17
N ASN A 391 10.93 -17.73 -9.49
CA ASN A 391 10.49 -17.32 -8.18
C ASN A 391 10.44 -18.55 -7.25
N ASP A 392 10.99 -18.39 -6.04
CA ASP A 392 11.09 -19.44 -5.01
C ASP A 392 10.17 -19.19 -3.82
N ARG A 393 9.33 -18.14 -3.86
CA ARG A 393 8.53 -17.68 -2.72
C ARG A 393 7.08 -18.06 -2.87
N TYR A 394 6.53 -18.53 -1.76
CA TYR A 394 5.11 -18.75 -1.60
C TYR A 394 4.60 -17.91 -0.41
N HIS A 395 3.61 -17.06 -0.68
CA HIS A 395 2.93 -16.26 0.33
C HIS A 395 1.47 -16.69 0.39
N PRO A 396 1.05 -17.43 1.42
CA PRO A 396 -0.36 -17.75 1.58
C PRO A 396 -1.21 -16.50 1.68
N TYR A 397 -2.37 -16.50 1.01
CA TYR A 397 -3.27 -15.36 1.05
C TYR A 397 -3.69 -15.05 2.50
N GLY A 398 -3.58 -13.78 2.90
CA GLY A 398 -4.05 -13.28 4.21
C GLY A 398 -3.11 -13.52 5.39
N THR A 399 -1.97 -14.20 5.23
CA THR A 399 -1.07 -14.48 6.37
C THR A 399 -0.01 -13.41 6.59
N GLY A 400 0.37 -12.66 5.55
CA GLY A 400 1.49 -11.72 5.60
C GLY A 400 2.88 -12.35 5.74
N PHE A 401 2.96 -13.66 6.00
CA PHE A 401 4.21 -14.40 6.15
C PHE A 401 4.50 -15.27 4.93
N MET A 402 5.77 -15.53 4.71
CA MET A 402 6.21 -16.48 3.69
C MET A 402 6.30 -17.89 4.30
N ASP A 403 5.57 -18.85 3.73
CA ASP A 403 5.76 -20.26 4.08
C ASP A 403 7.10 -20.77 3.50
N ARG A 404 7.84 -21.49 4.30
CA ARG A 404 9.16 -22.06 3.95
C ARG A 404 9.14 -23.58 4.06
N PHE A 405 10.12 -24.21 3.42
CA PHE A 405 10.31 -25.66 3.48
C PHE A 405 9.05 -26.48 3.13
N LEU A 406 8.30 -26.01 2.12
CA LEU A 406 7.04 -26.61 1.67
C LEU A 406 7.16 -28.07 1.25
N TYR A 407 8.39 -28.58 1.07
CA TYR A 407 8.69 -29.97 0.77
C TYR A 407 8.66 -30.87 2.02
N LEU A 408 8.73 -30.29 3.22
CA LEU A 408 8.64 -31.02 4.48
C LEU A 408 7.18 -31.12 4.93
N PRO A 409 6.76 -32.26 5.47
CA PRO A 409 5.46 -32.36 6.10
C PRO A 409 5.44 -31.51 7.38
N ASN A 410 4.37 -30.76 7.59
CA ASN A 410 4.12 -30.07 8.84
C ASN A 410 3.32 -31.00 9.77
N SER A 411 4.02 -31.97 10.35
CA SER A 411 3.38 -33.13 10.96
C SER A 411 2.81 -32.88 12.34
N TYR A 412 3.30 -31.88 13.07
CA TYR A 412 2.84 -31.64 14.44
C TYR A 412 2.69 -30.13 14.69
N PHE A 413 1.46 -29.68 14.59
CA PHE A 413 1.09 -28.34 15.02
C PHE A 413 0.36 -28.42 16.36
N ILE A 414 0.83 -27.64 17.36
CA ILE A 414 0.14 -27.54 18.65
C ILE A 414 -1.02 -26.57 18.47
N GLY A 415 -2.24 -27.06 18.57
CA GLY A 415 -3.47 -26.30 18.45
C GLY A 415 -4.17 -26.10 19.78
N SER A 416 -5.35 -25.49 19.71
CA SER A 416 -6.18 -25.20 20.90
C SER A 416 -6.55 -26.47 21.70
N GLY A 417 -6.43 -27.65 21.13
CA GLY A 417 -6.71 -28.92 21.80
C GLY A 417 -8.19 -29.15 22.05
N TYR A 418 -8.48 -29.76 23.15
CA TYR A 418 -9.83 -30.20 23.54
C TYR A 418 -10.14 -29.82 24.98
N GLN A 419 -11.40 -29.52 25.26
CA GLN A 419 -11.90 -29.25 26.60
C GLN A 419 -12.43 -30.54 27.22
N PHE A 420 -11.79 -31.03 28.27
CA PHE A 420 -12.21 -32.22 28.97
C PHE A 420 -13.07 -31.87 30.20
N GLY A 421 -14.16 -32.62 30.37
CA GLY A 421 -15.08 -32.44 31.50
C GLY A 421 -15.92 -31.16 31.43
N THR A 422 -16.36 -30.70 32.59
CA THR A 422 -17.19 -29.48 32.75
C THR A 422 -16.35 -28.20 32.97
N GLY A 423 -15.02 -28.31 32.97
CA GLY A 423 -14.10 -27.20 33.17
C GLY A 423 -13.98 -26.31 31.94
N THR A 424 -13.53 -25.06 32.13
CA THR A 424 -13.29 -24.09 31.06
C THR A 424 -11.87 -24.15 30.49
N SER A 425 -11.04 -25.05 31.02
CA SER A 425 -9.62 -25.16 30.61
C SER A 425 -9.45 -26.03 29.37
N TRP A 426 -8.76 -25.50 28.38
CA TRP A 426 -8.40 -26.23 27.18
C TRP A 426 -7.07 -26.97 27.38
N SER A 427 -7.05 -28.25 27.06
CA SER A 427 -5.82 -29.06 27.00
C SER A 427 -5.22 -28.97 25.61
N PRO A 428 -3.95 -28.51 25.48
CA PRO A 428 -3.31 -28.44 24.17
C PRO A 428 -3.31 -29.77 23.45
N GLY A 429 -3.59 -29.76 22.16
CA GLY A 429 -3.55 -30.93 21.30
C GLY A 429 -2.54 -30.75 20.18
N ALA A 430 -2.04 -31.86 19.64
CA ALA A 430 -1.23 -31.88 18.44
C ALA A 430 -2.01 -32.50 17.30
N TYR A 431 -1.92 -31.91 16.11
CA TYR A 431 -2.52 -32.46 14.89
C TYR A 431 -1.60 -32.27 13.69
N GLU A 432 -1.79 -33.08 12.69
CA GLU A 432 -1.11 -32.98 11.42
C GLU A 432 -1.75 -31.82 10.61
N LYS A 433 -0.95 -30.86 10.16
CA LYS A 433 -1.44 -29.65 9.49
C LYS A 433 -1.47 -29.78 7.98
N SER A 434 -0.38 -30.23 7.37
CA SER A 434 -0.26 -30.33 5.92
C SER A 434 0.76 -31.39 5.49
N PHE A 435 0.53 -31.97 4.33
CA PHE A 435 1.50 -32.82 3.66
C PHE A 435 2.64 -31.98 3.08
N GLY A 436 3.87 -32.51 3.10
CA GLY A 436 4.98 -31.97 2.35
C GLY A 436 4.95 -32.42 0.89
N ASN A 437 5.58 -31.63 0.01
CA ASN A 437 5.70 -32.00 -1.40
C ASN A 437 7.15 -31.87 -1.87
N SER A 438 7.86 -32.97 -1.91
CA SER A 438 9.25 -33.03 -2.39
C SER A 438 9.41 -32.75 -3.90
N GLY A 439 8.32 -32.81 -4.67
CA GLY A 439 8.29 -32.52 -6.11
C GLY A 439 8.24 -31.02 -6.44
N LEU A 440 8.08 -30.14 -5.45
CA LEU A 440 8.03 -28.69 -5.70
C LEU A 440 9.31 -28.15 -6.33
N SER A 441 9.11 -27.23 -7.28
CA SER A 441 10.18 -26.57 -8.00
C SER A 441 9.88 -25.07 -8.18
N TRP A 442 10.82 -24.38 -8.80
CA TRP A 442 10.72 -22.97 -9.12
C TRP A 442 9.51 -22.64 -10.00
N GLU A 443 8.75 -21.63 -9.60
CA GLU A 443 7.85 -20.93 -10.52
C GLU A 443 8.69 -20.24 -11.59
N LYS A 444 8.26 -20.33 -12.85
CA LYS A 444 9.00 -19.81 -14.02
C LYS A 444 8.18 -18.76 -14.75
N SER A 445 8.84 -17.69 -15.15
CA SER A 445 8.26 -16.65 -16.01
C SER A 445 9.09 -16.49 -17.27
N ALA A 446 8.53 -16.89 -18.41
CA ALA A 446 9.11 -16.65 -19.73
C ALA A 446 8.65 -15.26 -20.20
N LYS A 447 9.61 -14.36 -20.41
CA LYS A 447 9.39 -12.95 -20.77
C LYS A 447 9.93 -12.66 -22.15
N GLN A 448 9.15 -11.91 -22.91
CA GLN A 448 9.52 -11.36 -24.22
C GLN A 448 9.31 -9.85 -24.18
N ASN A 449 10.26 -9.10 -24.73
CA ASN A 449 10.12 -7.67 -24.89
C ASN A 449 10.62 -7.28 -26.29
N TYR A 450 9.84 -6.46 -26.97
CA TYR A 450 10.16 -5.90 -28.29
C TYR A 450 10.08 -4.38 -28.17
N GLY A 451 11.17 -3.69 -28.44
CA GLY A 451 11.27 -2.26 -28.21
C GLY A 451 11.86 -1.49 -29.38
N ILE A 452 11.46 -0.25 -29.49
CA ILE A 452 12.01 0.76 -30.38
C ILE A 452 12.44 1.95 -29.55
N ASP A 453 13.72 2.31 -29.61
CA ASP A 453 14.27 3.53 -29.01
C ASP A 453 14.58 4.52 -30.12
N PHE A 454 14.17 5.78 -29.96
CA PHE A 454 14.35 6.80 -30.98
C PHE A 454 14.70 8.17 -30.41
N SER A 455 15.40 8.98 -31.24
CA SER A 455 15.63 10.38 -31.02
C SER A 455 15.51 11.14 -32.35
N LEU A 456 14.68 12.15 -32.40
CA LEU A 456 14.28 12.87 -33.60
C LEU A 456 14.49 14.38 -33.44
N PHE A 457 14.55 15.09 -34.61
CA PHE A 457 14.57 16.57 -34.67
C PHE A 457 15.73 17.20 -33.89
N ASN A 458 16.95 16.72 -34.12
CA ASN A 458 18.14 17.12 -33.37
C ASN A 458 17.98 16.90 -31.86
N GLN A 459 17.53 15.69 -31.49
CA GLN A 459 17.34 15.22 -30.12
C GLN A 459 16.26 16.00 -29.33
N LYS A 460 15.40 16.79 -30.00
CA LYS A 460 14.30 17.47 -29.32
C LYS A 460 13.22 16.52 -28.86
N LEU A 461 12.89 15.50 -29.66
CA LEU A 461 11.98 14.42 -29.30
C LEU A 461 12.77 13.13 -29.15
N SER A 462 12.69 12.50 -28.00
CA SER A 462 13.24 11.17 -27.76
C SER A 462 12.22 10.30 -27.04
N GLY A 463 12.34 8.99 -27.18
CA GLY A 463 11.43 8.08 -26.50
C GLY A 463 11.70 6.63 -26.78
N SER A 464 10.86 5.80 -26.17
CA SER A 464 10.79 4.37 -26.42
C SER A 464 9.35 3.89 -26.50
N ILE A 465 9.13 2.86 -27.27
CA ILE A 465 7.88 2.09 -27.35
C ILE A 465 8.25 0.65 -27.13
N ASP A 466 7.63 0.01 -26.16
CA ASP A 466 7.85 -1.37 -25.79
C ASP A 466 6.55 -2.16 -25.85
N TYR A 467 6.59 -3.33 -26.45
CA TYR A 467 5.58 -4.36 -26.30
C TYR A 467 6.18 -5.53 -25.53
N PHE A 468 5.51 -5.98 -24.48
CA PHE A 468 5.94 -7.14 -23.73
C PHE A 468 4.87 -8.23 -23.65
N TYR A 469 5.34 -9.46 -23.57
CA TYR A 469 4.54 -10.64 -23.28
C TYR A 469 5.26 -11.51 -22.26
N GLU A 470 4.54 -11.91 -21.23
CA GLU A 470 5.01 -12.78 -20.15
C GLU A 470 4.06 -13.98 -20.02
N LYS A 471 4.62 -15.18 -19.92
CA LYS A 471 3.90 -16.38 -19.54
C LYS A 471 4.56 -16.97 -18.30
N ARG A 472 3.81 -16.95 -17.18
CA ARG A 472 4.22 -17.51 -15.91
C ARG A 472 3.60 -18.87 -15.75
N THR A 473 4.43 -19.88 -15.48
CA THR A 473 4.04 -21.29 -15.29
C THR A 473 4.55 -21.82 -13.96
N ASP A 474 4.09 -22.99 -13.60
CA ASP A 474 4.50 -23.65 -12.36
C ASP A 474 4.24 -22.82 -11.10
N ILE A 475 3.20 -21.95 -11.13
CA ILE A 475 2.85 -21.06 -10.00
C ILE A 475 2.48 -21.92 -8.79
N LEU A 476 3.11 -21.60 -7.66
CA LEU A 476 2.86 -22.27 -6.39
C LEU A 476 1.45 -21.92 -5.89
N ALA A 477 0.57 -22.92 -5.80
CA ALA A 477 -0.81 -22.77 -5.37
C ALA A 477 -1.29 -23.99 -4.61
N LYS A 478 -2.29 -23.81 -3.72
CA LYS A 478 -3.05 -24.91 -3.16
C LYS A 478 -4.09 -25.38 -4.15
N ALA A 479 -4.36 -26.70 -4.18
CA ALA A 479 -5.46 -27.23 -4.93
C ALA A 479 -6.79 -26.72 -4.37
N SER A 480 -7.71 -26.31 -5.24
CA SER A 480 -9.05 -25.83 -4.88
C SER A 480 -10.11 -26.95 -4.96
N THR A 481 -9.77 -28.06 -5.62
CA THR A 481 -10.64 -29.22 -5.84
C THR A 481 -10.44 -30.30 -4.79
N ASP A 482 -9.96 -29.91 -3.58
CA ASP A 482 -9.70 -30.83 -2.48
C ASP A 482 -11.02 -31.39 -1.90
N PRO A 483 -11.23 -32.70 -1.89
CA PRO A 483 -12.37 -33.28 -1.20
C PRO A 483 -12.30 -33.01 0.31
N ILE A 484 -13.40 -32.57 0.89
CA ILE A 484 -13.52 -32.17 2.31
C ILE A 484 -13.24 -33.33 3.29
N ILE A 485 -13.13 -34.56 2.77
CA ILE A 485 -12.85 -35.78 3.56
C ILE A 485 -11.39 -35.90 4.00
N HIS A 486 -10.48 -35.08 3.47
CA HIS A 486 -9.09 -35.06 3.92
C HIS A 486 -8.98 -34.44 5.31
N ALA A 487 -8.39 -35.20 6.26
CA ALA A 487 -8.15 -34.69 7.61
C ALA A 487 -7.07 -33.58 7.68
N MET A 488 -6.27 -33.43 6.62
CA MET A 488 -5.15 -32.51 6.52
C MET A 488 -5.26 -31.66 5.25
N SER A 489 -4.68 -30.47 5.29
CA SER A 489 -4.58 -29.63 4.09
C SER A 489 -3.67 -30.26 3.04
N LEU A 490 -4.09 -30.26 1.78
CA LEU A 490 -3.25 -30.68 0.67
C LEU A 490 -1.99 -29.81 0.57
N PRO A 491 -0.87 -30.36 0.07
CA PRO A 491 0.36 -29.61 -0.10
C PRO A 491 0.20 -28.56 -1.19
N VAL A 492 1.10 -27.58 -1.18
CA VAL A 492 1.28 -26.66 -2.29
C VAL A 492 1.81 -27.41 -3.51
N LEU A 493 1.33 -27.06 -4.68
CA LEU A 493 1.66 -27.67 -5.98
C LEU A 493 2.07 -26.59 -6.99
N ASN A 494 2.82 -26.95 -8.02
CA ASN A 494 3.14 -26.10 -9.17
C ASN A 494 2.01 -26.19 -10.22
N LEU A 495 0.90 -25.48 -10.01
CA LEU A 495 -0.33 -25.65 -10.79
C LEU A 495 -0.68 -24.47 -11.70
N GLY A 496 -0.46 -23.25 -11.24
CA GLY A 496 -1.02 -22.05 -11.90
C GLY A 496 -0.30 -21.65 -13.19
N ILE A 497 -1.05 -21.12 -14.15
CA ILE A 497 -0.52 -20.49 -15.35
C ILE A 497 -1.20 -19.12 -15.54
N VAL A 498 -0.40 -18.06 -15.65
CA VAL A 498 -0.87 -16.70 -15.91
C VAL A 498 -0.08 -16.12 -17.06
N SER A 499 -0.75 -15.48 -18.01
CA SER A 499 -0.13 -14.66 -19.03
C SER A 499 -0.32 -13.18 -18.75
N ASN A 500 0.64 -12.35 -19.15
CA ASN A 500 0.56 -10.91 -19.07
C ASN A 500 1.11 -10.28 -20.33
N LYS A 501 0.43 -9.26 -20.86
CA LYS A 501 0.89 -8.51 -22.04
C LYS A 501 0.56 -7.04 -21.92
N GLY A 502 1.40 -6.23 -22.55
CA GLY A 502 1.18 -4.80 -22.47
C GLY A 502 2.04 -4.00 -23.44
N VAL A 503 1.78 -2.71 -23.43
CA VAL A 503 2.52 -1.70 -24.20
C VAL A 503 2.95 -0.59 -23.23
N GLU A 504 4.20 -0.16 -23.38
CA GLU A 504 4.77 0.97 -22.65
C GLU A 504 5.27 2.02 -23.63
N LEU A 505 4.96 3.27 -23.33
CA LEU A 505 5.37 4.44 -24.10
C LEU A 505 6.08 5.42 -23.19
N ASN A 506 7.28 5.82 -23.57
CA ASN A 506 8.01 6.92 -22.95
C ASN A 506 8.33 7.96 -24.03
N LEU A 507 7.88 9.20 -23.84
CA LEU A 507 8.17 10.31 -24.74
C LEU A 507 8.76 11.47 -23.95
N LYS A 508 9.85 12.04 -24.48
CA LYS A 508 10.50 13.22 -23.93
C LYS A 508 10.66 14.27 -25.01
N TRP A 509 10.13 15.43 -24.74
CA TRP A 509 10.37 16.61 -25.56
C TRP A 509 11.21 17.61 -24.77
N ASN A 510 12.28 18.12 -25.38
CA ASN A 510 13.13 19.15 -24.78
C ASN A 510 13.55 20.14 -25.85
N HIS A 511 13.21 21.39 -25.65
CA HIS A 511 13.57 22.43 -26.63
C HIS A 511 13.95 23.73 -25.91
N LYS A 512 14.88 24.46 -26.52
CA LYS A 512 15.35 25.75 -26.04
C LYS A 512 15.19 26.79 -27.15
N ILE A 513 14.48 27.87 -26.83
CA ILE A 513 14.29 29.03 -27.70
C ILE A 513 14.93 30.23 -26.98
N ASN A 514 16.06 30.69 -27.43
CA ASN A 514 16.85 31.72 -26.74
C ASN A 514 17.13 31.38 -25.29
N SER A 515 16.61 32.13 -24.33
CA SER A 515 16.76 31.94 -22.88
C SER A 515 15.63 31.05 -22.28
N PHE A 516 14.63 30.70 -23.08
CA PHE A 516 13.49 29.90 -22.61
C PHE A 516 13.72 28.43 -23.00
N ARG A 517 13.85 27.55 -21.99
CA ARG A 517 13.92 26.11 -22.16
C ARG A 517 12.64 25.50 -21.61
N TYR A 518 12.02 24.59 -22.36
CA TYR A 518 10.86 23.86 -21.90
C TYR A 518 11.00 22.37 -22.24
N TRP A 519 10.38 21.54 -21.40
CA TRP A 519 10.36 20.10 -21.58
C TRP A 519 9.04 19.51 -21.17
N THR A 520 8.75 18.35 -21.77
CA THR A 520 7.67 17.47 -21.33
C THR A 520 8.14 16.02 -21.33
N ASN A 521 7.73 15.25 -20.32
CA ASN A 521 7.93 13.81 -20.29
C ASN A 521 6.57 13.15 -20.11
N LEU A 522 6.19 12.27 -21.05
CA LEU A 522 4.98 11.47 -21.01
C LEU A 522 5.37 10.00 -20.87
N ASN A 523 4.84 9.34 -19.85
CA ASN A 523 4.95 7.91 -19.66
C ASN A 523 3.55 7.31 -19.64
N VAL A 524 3.30 6.27 -20.43
CA VAL A 524 2.03 5.54 -20.45
C VAL A 524 2.35 4.05 -20.42
N SER A 525 1.71 3.32 -19.55
CA SER A 525 1.81 1.86 -19.49
C SER A 525 0.41 1.26 -19.45
N TYR A 526 0.13 0.34 -20.35
CA TYR A 526 -1.07 -0.47 -20.37
C TYR A 526 -0.68 -1.94 -20.28
N ALA A 527 -1.14 -2.63 -19.25
CA ALA A 527 -0.87 -4.05 -19.04
C ALA A 527 -2.15 -4.79 -18.65
N LYS A 528 -2.37 -5.96 -19.26
CA LYS A 528 -3.49 -6.83 -18.90
C LYS A 528 -3.01 -8.27 -18.78
N ASN A 529 -3.16 -8.85 -17.60
CA ASN A 529 -2.91 -10.26 -17.39
C ASN A 529 -4.19 -11.09 -17.55
N LYS A 530 -4.00 -12.40 -17.65
CA LYS A 530 -5.06 -13.39 -17.80
C LYS A 530 -4.64 -14.67 -17.09
N ILE A 531 -5.50 -15.19 -16.23
CA ILE A 531 -5.39 -16.54 -15.70
C ILE A 531 -5.65 -17.51 -16.86
N VAL A 532 -4.62 -18.25 -17.26
CA VAL A 532 -4.71 -19.25 -18.34
C VAL A 532 -5.18 -20.58 -17.76
N TYR A 533 -4.67 -20.90 -16.59
CA TYR A 533 -5.05 -22.11 -15.84
C TYR A 533 -4.88 -21.87 -14.34
N GLN A 534 -5.84 -22.29 -13.59
CA GLN A 534 -5.77 -22.52 -12.14
C GLN A 534 -6.66 -23.71 -11.81
N ASP A 535 -6.43 -24.36 -10.68
CA ASP A 535 -7.29 -25.45 -10.21
C ASP A 535 -8.61 -24.85 -9.72
N GLU A 536 -9.67 -24.99 -10.52
CA GLU A 536 -11.03 -24.54 -10.20
C GLU A 536 -12.00 -25.71 -10.28
N VAL A 537 -13.00 -25.69 -9.41
CA VAL A 537 -14.11 -26.65 -9.49
C VAL A 537 -14.82 -26.42 -10.84
N PRO A 538 -14.99 -27.46 -11.66
CA PRO A 538 -15.73 -27.35 -12.90
C PRO A 538 -17.14 -26.78 -12.65
N SER A 539 -17.54 -25.78 -13.43
CA SER A 539 -18.86 -25.18 -13.40
C SER A 539 -19.56 -25.36 -14.75
N GLU A 540 -20.84 -25.62 -14.70
CA GLU A 540 -21.71 -25.62 -15.89
C GLU A 540 -21.73 -24.23 -16.55
N TYR A 541 -21.63 -23.18 -15.72
CA TYR A 541 -21.68 -21.78 -16.14
C TYR A 541 -20.28 -21.20 -16.25
N THR A 542 -19.75 -21.11 -17.48
CA THR A 542 -18.36 -20.64 -17.71
C THR A 542 -18.09 -19.20 -17.27
N TYR A 543 -19.12 -18.35 -17.17
CA TYR A 543 -19.01 -16.97 -16.69
C TYR A 543 -18.74 -16.84 -15.19
N THR A 544 -18.91 -17.91 -14.42
CA THR A 544 -18.58 -17.96 -12.98
C THR A 544 -17.09 -18.26 -12.75
N LEU A 545 -16.38 -18.77 -13.75
CA LEU A 545 -14.98 -19.18 -13.64
C LEU A 545 -14.04 -17.98 -13.63
N LYS A 546 -13.04 -17.99 -12.76
CA LYS A 546 -11.96 -16.98 -12.72
C LYS A 546 -10.95 -17.18 -13.84
N THR A 547 -10.76 -18.42 -14.32
CA THR A 547 -9.95 -18.73 -15.50
C THR A 547 -10.47 -17.94 -16.72
N GLY A 548 -9.55 -17.31 -17.43
CA GLY A 548 -9.90 -16.41 -18.55
C GLY A 548 -9.94 -14.94 -18.16
N HIS A 549 -10.01 -14.60 -16.88
CA HIS A 549 -10.05 -13.24 -16.35
C HIS A 549 -8.69 -12.80 -15.77
N PRO A 550 -8.50 -11.49 -15.52
CA PRO A 550 -7.32 -11.00 -14.81
C PRO A 550 -7.24 -11.53 -13.37
N VAL A 551 -6.03 -11.69 -12.86
CA VAL A 551 -5.82 -11.97 -11.42
C VAL A 551 -6.43 -10.85 -10.60
N GLY A 552 -7.20 -11.19 -9.55
CA GLY A 552 -7.87 -10.20 -8.71
C GLY A 552 -9.10 -9.53 -9.35
N GLN A 553 -9.62 -10.09 -10.45
CA GLN A 553 -10.91 -9.68 -11.01
C GLN A 553 -12.02 -9.92 -9.96
N PRO A 554 -12.81 -8.89 -9.59
CA PRO A 554 -13.96 -9.09 -8.72
C PRO A 554 -15.04 -9.91 -9.43
N PHE A 555 -15.72 -10.78 -8.66
CA PHE A 555 -16.87 -11.54 -9.09
C PHE A 555 -18.04 -11.23 -8.16
N GLY A 556 -19.22 -11.08 -8.70
CA GLY A 556 -20.42 -10.77 -7.94
C GLY A 556 -21.66 -10.74 -8.81
N LEU A 557 -22.79 -10.46 -8.18
CA LEU A 557 -24.09 -10.39 -8.80
C LEU A 557 -24.24 -9.10 -9.61
N LYS A 558 -24.91 -9.17 -10.73
CA LYS A 558 -25.40 -7.98 -11.44
C LYS A 558 -26.65 -7.45 -10.78
N VAL A 559 -26.84 -6.13 -10.83
CA VAL A 559 -27.97 -5.45 -10.21
C VAL A 559 -28.97 -5.01 -11.27
N ARG A 560 -30.19 -5.48 -11.14
CA ARG A 560 -31.31 -5.10 -11.99
C ARG A 560 -31.93 -3.74 -11.57
N GLY A 561 -31.88 -3.42 -10.28
CA GLY A 561 -32.43 -2.20 -9.70
C GLY A 561 -32.87 -2.38 -8.26
N PHE A 562 -33.72 -1.49 -7.79
CA PHE A 562 -34.38 -1.61 -6.49
C PHE A 562 -35.82 -2.13 -6.67
N TYR A 563 -36.24 -3.01 -5.76
CA TYR A 563 -37.56 -3.62 -5.79
C TYR A 563 -38.66 -2.57 -5.58
N TYR A 564 -39.72 -2.72 -6.33
CA TYR A 564 -41.00 -2.00 -6.16
C TYR A 564 -42.16 -2.98 -6.34
N GLU A 565 -43.28 -2.71 -5.68
CA GLU A 565 -44.47 -3.56 -5.77
C GLU A 565 -44.98 -3.66 -7.21
N GLY A 566 -45.21 -4.88 -7.70
CA GLY A 566 -45.61 -5.13 -9.09
C GLY A 566 -44.42 -5.28 -10.07
N MET A 567 -43.17 -5.34 -9.61
CA MET A 567 -42.02 -5.66 -10.46
C MET A 567 -42.14 -7.10 -10.99
N GLU A 568 -42.12 -7.25 -12.33
CA GLU A 568 -42.26 -8.55 -13.00
C GLU A 568 -40.92 -9.31 -13.04
N ASP A 569 -40.99 -10.64 -13.19
CA ASP A 569 -39.85 -11.56 -13.38
C ASP A 569 -38.76 -11.42 -12.30
N VAL A 570 -39.14 -11.36 -11.04
CA VAL A 570 -38.23 -11.32 -9.90
C VAL A 570 -37.95 -12.75 -9.42
N ALA A 571 -36.71 -13.22 -9.58
CA ALA A 571 -36.27 -14.52 -9.09
C ALA A 571 -36.28 -14.59 -7.54
N ASP A 572 -36.28 -15.78 -6.99
CA ASP A 572 -36.18 -15.99 -5.54
C ASP A 572 -34.81 -15.58 -4.99
N HIS A 573 -34.76 -14.59 -4.12
CA HIS A 573 -33.57 -14.10 -3.46
C HIS A 573 -33.24 -14.84 -2.14
N SER A 574 -33.95 -15.91 -1.81
CA SER A 574 -33.96 -16.56 -0.48
C SER A 574 -34.25 -15.56 0.65
N TYR A 575 -34.97 -14.48 0.33
CA TYR A 575 -35.32 -13.38 1.20
C TYR A 575 -36.57 -12.70 0.62
N VAL A 576 -37.53 -12.35 1.48
CA VAL A 576 -38.73 -11.64 1.04
C VAL A 576 -38.38 -10.17 0.79
N LEU A 577 -38.31 -9.80 -0.48
CA LEU A 577 -38.01 -8.44 -0.89
C LEU A 577 -39.06 -7.44 -0.42
N LYS A 578 -38.61 -6.28 0.02
CA LYS A 578 -39.43 -5.10 0.32
C LYS A 578 -39.02 -3.96 -0.60
N GLU A 579 -39.90 -2.96 -0.78
CA GLU A 579 -39.58 -1.81 -1.60
C GLU A 579 -38.24 -1.16 -1.23
N GLY A 580 -37.43 -0.90 -2.25
CA GLY A 580 -36.04 -0.38 -2.08
C GLY A 580 -34.96 -1.41 -1.78
N ASP A 581 -35.28 -2.70 -1.67
CA ASP A 581 -34.26 -3.75 -1.59
C ASP A 581 -33.64 -4.00 -2.96
N VAL A 582 -32.37 -4.48 -2.98
CA VAL A 582 -31.66 -4.76 -4.22
C VAL A 582 -32.24 -6.00 -4.91
N VAL A 583 -32.53 -5.87 -6.19
CA VAL A 583 -32.94 -6.98 -7.08
C VAL A 583 -31.74 -7.33 -7.96
N TYR A 584 -31.40 -8.60 -7.99
CA TYR A 584 -30.28 -9.13 -8.80
C TYR A 584 -30.80 -9.80 -10.08
N GLU A 585 -29.91 -9.89 -11.08
CA GLU A 585 -30.18 -10.62 -12.32
C GLU A 585 -29.98 -12.12 -12.10
N ASP A 586 -30.96 -12.92 -12.53
CA ASP A 586 -30.86 -14.37 -12.64
C ASP A 586 -30.19 -14.69 -13.99
N LEU A 587 -28.89 -15.01 -13.94
CA LEU A 587 -28.09 -15.18 -15.14
C LEU A 587 -28.24 -16.57 -15.76
N ASN A 588 -28.58 -17.58 -14.97
CA ASN A 588 -28.77 -18.95 -15.45
C ASN A 588 -30.25 -19.30 -15.73
N HIS A 589 -31.15 -18.37 -15.39
CA HIS A 589 -32.62 -18.49 -15.58
C HIS A 589 -33.23 -19.70 -14.86
N ASP A 590 -32.74 -20.04 -13.67
CA ASP A 590 -33.29 -21.12 -12.84
C ASP A 590 -34.33 -20.65 -11.83
N GLY A 591 -34.62 -19.35 -11.81
CA GLY A 591 -35.59 -18.73 -10.92
C GLY A 591 -35.09 -18.42 -9.53
N LYS A 592 -33.78 -18.54 -9.26
CA LYS A 592 -33.14 -18.29 -7.95
C LYS A 592 -31.92 -17.40 -8.12
N ILE A 593 -31.55 -16.69 -7.07
CA ILE A 593 -30.34 -15.89 -7.01
C ILE A 593 -29.34 -16.54 -6.06
N ASP A 594 -28.32 -17.19 -6.62
CA ASP A 594 -27.27 -17.87 -5.85
C ASP A 594 -25.84 -17.61 -6.39
N ASP A 595 -24.90 -18.51 -6.12
CA ASP A 595 -23.52 -18.38 -6.57
C ASP A 595 -23.35 -18.66 -8.07
N ASN A 596 -24.33 -19.29 -8.72
CA ASN A 596 -24.34 -19.52 -10.16
C ASN A 596 -24.66 -18.25 -10.96
N ASP A 597 -25.18 -17.19 -10.32
CA ASP A 597 -25.44 -15.88 -10.95
C ASP A 597 -24.26 -14.91 -10.82
N LYS A 598 -23.17 -15.33 -10.14
CA LYS A 598 -21.99 -14.48 -10.02
C LYS A 598 -21.19 -14.47 -11.32
N THR A 599 -20.82 -13.28 -11.76
CA THR A 599 -19.99 -13.08 -12.95
C THR A 599 -18.91 -12.03 -12.67
N ALA A 600 -17.97 -11.85 -13.61
CA ALA A 600 -16.95 -10.83 -13.51
C ALA A 600 -17.57 -9.43 -13.54
N ILE A 601 -17.29 -8.62 -12.52
CA ILE A 601 -17.78 -7.25 -12.35
C ILE A 601 -16.61 -6.27 -12.18
N GLY A 602 -16.72 -5.07 -12.79
CA GLY A 602 -15.69 -4.04 -12.69
C GLY A 602 -14.32 -4.45 -13.22
N TYR A 603 -13.27 -3.91 -12.62
CA TYR A 603 -11.87 -4.15 -12.94
C TYR A 603 -11.12 -4.65 -11.70
N PRO A 604 -9.92 -5.24 -11.85
CA PRO A 604 -9.03 -5.53 -10.72
C PRO A 604 -8.71 -4.30 -9.89
N SER A 605 -8.29 -4.49 -8.65
CA SER A 605 -7.91 -3.39 -7.75
C SER A 605 -6.63 -2.65 -8.16
N TYR A 606 -5.78 -3.27 -8.99
CA TYR A 606 -4.64 -2.61 -9.62
C TYR A 606 -5.02 -2.03 -10.99
N PRO A 607 -4.52 -0.84 -11.35
CA PRO A 607 -4.85 -0.20 -12.61
C PRO A 607 -4.27 -0.96 -13.80
N LEU A 608 -5.06 -1.11 -14.86
CA LEU A 608 -4.55 -1.65 -16.13
C LEU A 608 -3.85 -0.58 -16.98
N LEU A 609 -4.19 0.70 -16.78
CA LEU A 609 -3.54 1.81 -17.47
C LEU A 609 -3.05 2.83 -16.43
N ASN A 610 -1.75 3.15 -16.54
CA ASN A 610 -1.10 4.19 -15.76
C ASN A 610 -0.47 5.22 -16.70
N ALA A 611 -0.55 6.49 -16.34
CA ALA A 611 0.06 7.57 -17.09
C ALA A 611 0.71 8.59 -16.15
N GLY A 612 1.84 9.15 -16.58
CA GLY A 612 2.54 10.23 -15.92
C GLY A 612 2.94 11.30 -16.93
N LEU A 613 2.61 12.56 -16.64
CA LEU A 613 2.97 13.70 -17.48
C LEU A 613 3.72 14.73 -16.64
N THR A 614 5.00 14.94 -16.96
CA THR A 614 5.79 16.06 -16.43
C THR A 614 5.85 17.16 -17.44
N LEU A 615 5.57 18.38 -16.99
CA LEU A 615 5.76 19.61 -17.74
C LEU A 615 6.72 20.51 -16.97
N GLY A 616 7.62 21.19 -17.68
CA GLY A 616 8.52 22.11 -17.02
C GLY A 616 9.12 23.14 -17.95
N PHE A 617 9.61 24.23 -17.37
CA PHE A 617 10.38 25.25 -18.09
C PHE A 617 11.41 25.95 -17.19
N GLU A 618 12.41 26.53 -17.84
CA GLU A 618 13.41 27.41 -17.24
C GLU A 618 13.47 28.72 -18.06
N TYR A 619 13.48 29.83 -17.35
CA TYR A 619 13.61 31.19 -17.98
C TYR A 619 14.29 32.16 -17.06
N LYS A 620 15.46 32.66 -17.45
CA LYS A 620 16.20 33.76 -16.74
C LYS A 620 16.31 33.55 -15.21
N GLY A 621 16.62 32.34 -14.78
CA GLY A 621 16.76 31.98 -13.38
C GLY A 621 15.51 31.36 -12.74
N PHE A 622 14.34 31.63 -13.30
CA PHE A 622 13.13 30.93 -12.90
C PHE A 622 13.12 29.47 -13.43
N ASP A 623 12.69 28.55 -12.62
CA ASP A 623 12.38 27.18 -13.00
C ASP A 623 10.99 26.79 -12.48
N PHE A 624 10.28 26.03 -13.29
CA PHE A 624 8.96 25.51 -12.98
C PHE A 624 8.87 24.05 -13.45
N SER A 625 8.26 23.21 -12.65
CA SER A 625 7.88 21.86 -13.07
C SER A 625 6.61 21.41 -12.39
N MET A 626 5.82 20.57 -13.07
CA MET A 626 4.69 19.86 -12.47
C MET A 626 4.62 18.45 -13.00
N LEU A 627 4.17 17.53 -12.14
CA LEU A 627 3.95 16.14 -12.44
C LEU A 627 2.47 15.80 -12.21
N TRP A 628 1.82 15.38 -13.26
CA TRP A 628 0.51 14.73 -13.22
C TRP A 628 0.67 13.23 -13.28
N VAL A 629 -0.07 12.51 -12.45
CA VAL A 629 -0.18 11.05 -12.50
C VAL A 629 -1.64 10.65 -12.57
N GLY A 630 -1.93 9.63 -13.38
CA GLY A 630 -3.28 9.12 -13.53
C GLY A 630 -3.30 7.60 -13.69
N ALA A 631 -4.37 7.01 -13.21
CA ALA A 631 -4.62 5.58 -13.34
C ALA A 631 -6.08 5.36 -13.71
N THR A 632 -6.34 4.35 -14.55
CA THR A 632 -7.70 4.02 -14.96
C THR A 632 -7.84 2.51 -15.22
N LYS A 633 -9.09 2.06 -15.42
CA LYS A 633 -9.44 0.64 -15.49
C LYS A 633 -9.04 -0.09 -14.20
N THR A 634 -9.44 0.46 -13.09
CA THR A 634 -9.28 -0.08 -11.73
C THR A 634 -10.56 0.15 -10.95
N SER A 635 -10.90 -0.79 -10.09
CA SER A 635 -12.09 -0.70 -9.24
C SER A 635 -11.75 -0.96 -7.78
N ARG A 636 -12.61 -0.47 -6.89
CA ARG A 636 -12.63 -0.85 -5.47
C ARG A 636 -13.94 -1.56 -5.18
N VAL A 637 -13.85 -2.74 -4.63
CA VAL A 637 -14.98 -3.42 -4.02
C VAL A 637 -15.15 -2.84 -2.63
N LEU A 638 -16.27 -2.18 -2.38
CA LEU A 638 -16.52 -1.60 -1.06
C LEU A 638 -16.85 -2.72 -0.07
N GLU A 639 -16.27 -2.64 1.11
CA GLU A 639 -16.42 -3.59 2.21
C GLU A 639 -16.67 -2.84 3.52
N GLU A 640 -17.02 -3.55 4.58
CA GLU A 640 -17.21 -3.03 5.94
C GLU A 640 -17.91 -1.67 6.00
N THR A 641 -17.29 -0.65 6.60
CA THR A 641 -17.85 0.69 6.82
C THR A 641 -18.24 1.41 5.52
N PHE A 642 -17.51 1.18 4.43
CA PHE A 642 -17.82 1.80 3.14
C PHE A 642 -19.04 1.18 2.45
N ARG A 643 -19.38 -0.06 2.82
CA ARG A 643 -20.48 -0.82 2.26
C ARG A 643 -21.70 -0.86 3.17
N LYS A 644 -21.50 -1.16 4.47
CA LYS A 644 -22.59 -1.36 5.44
C LYS A 644 -22.74 -0.12 6.33
N PRO A 645 -23.82 0.63 6.20
CA PRO A 645 -24.17 1.67 7.17
C PRO A 645 -24.28 1.08 8.57
N LEU A 646 -23.92 1.86 9.59
CA LEU A 646 -24.05 1.51 11.01
C LEU A 646 -23.23 0.29 11.46
N GLY A 647 -22.47 -0.36 10.54
CA GLY A 647 -21.70 -1.57 10.84
C GLY A 647 -22.56 -2.80 11.15
N GLU A 648 -21.93 -3.84 11.71
CA GLU A 648 -22.63 -5.12 11.97
C GLU A 648 -23.51 -5.09 13.22
N THR A 649 -23.19 -4.22 14.17
CA THR A 649 -23.87 -4.09 15.46
C THR A 649 -24.85 -2.92 15.52
N TYR A 650 -25.03 -2.19 14.40
CA TYR A 650 -25.91 -1.02 14.25
C TYR A 650 -25.60 0.13 15.23
N ASP A 651 -24.34 0.22 15.65
CA ASP A 651 -23.86 1.19 16.64
C ASP A 651 -22.60 1.94 16.18
N ARG A 652 -22.29 1.88 14.88
CA ARG A 652 -21.13 2.52 14.28
C ARG A 652 -21.54 3.64 13.34
N SER A 653 -20.54 4.33 12.78
CA SER A 653 -20.76 5.51 11.94
C SER A 653 -21.69 5.27 10.73
N LEU A 654 -22.31 6.34 10.33
CA LEU A 654 -23.04 6.50 9.08
C LEU A 654 -22.30 7.52 8.23
N MET A 655 -21.99 7.19 6.98
CA MET A 655 -21.38 8.13 6.06
C MET A 655 -22.46 8.99 5.39
N SER A 656 -22.14 10.26 5.11
CA SER A 656 -23.06 11.24 4.53
C SER A 656 -23.79 10.72 3.29
N HIS A 657 -23.03 10.13 2.32
CA HIS A 657 -23.64 9.58 1.11
C HIS A 657 -24.55 8.37 1.36
N GLN A 658 -24.32 7.60 2.43
CA GLN A 658 -25.19 6.48 2.80
C GLN A 658 -26.56 6.97 3.28
N PHE A 659 -26.61 8.15 3.87
CA PHE A 659 -27.85 8.83 4.22
C PHE A 659 -28.52 9.50 3.01
N THR A 660 -27.74 10.27 2.23
CA THR A 660 -28.31 11.09 1.14
C THR A 660 -28.72 10.30 -0.10
N ASP A 661 -27.99 9.22 -0.41
CA ASP A 661 -28.18 8.44 -1.64
C ASP A 661 -29.06 7.19 -1.44
N ARG A 662 -29.59 6.97 -0.20
CA ARG A 662 -30.45 5.83 0.08
C ARG A 662 -31.81 5.92 -0.63
N TRP A 663 -32.40 4.78 -0.87
CA TRP A 663 -33.74 4.68 -1.36
C TRP A 663 -34.74 5.05 -0.26
N THR A 664 -35.67 5.94 -0.59
CA THR A 664 -36.92 6.23 0.12
C THR A 664 -38.02 6.36 -0.93
N PRO A 665 -39.31 6.32 -0.57
CA PRO A 665 -40.39 6.55 -1.53
C PRO A 665 -40.20 7.85 -2.34
N GLU A 666 -39.69 8.91 -1.72
CA GLU A 666 -39.44 10.21 -2.36
C GLU A 666 -38.22 10.21 -3.28
N THR A 667 -37.23 9.39 -2.99
CA THR A 667 -35.95 9.30 -3.75
C THR A 667 -35.90 8.10 -4.69
N ALA A 668 -36.96 7.31 -4.81
CA ALA A 668 -36.98 6.06 -5.56
C ALA A 668 -36.42 6.17 -7.00
N ALA A 669 -36.66 7.29 -7.68
CA ALA A 669 -36.19 7.54 -9.05
C ALA A 669 -34.69 7.93 -9.13
N THR A 670 -34.05 8.36 -8.03
CA THR A 670 -32.68 8.92 -8.00
C THR A 670 -31.77 8.22 -7.05
N ALA A 671 -32.27 7.31 -6.23
CA ALA A 671 -31.52 6.55 -5.25
C ALA A 671 -30.38 5.76 -5.90
N LYS A 672 -29.24 5.72 -5.23
CA LYS A 672 -28.05 4.96 -5.64
C LYS A 672 -27.70 3.85 -4.65
N LEU A 673 -28.35 3.83 -3.50
CA LEU A 673 -28.16 2.86 -2.43
C LEU A 673 -29.53 2.29 -2.01
N PRO A 674 -29.58 1.07 -1.48
CA PRO A 674 -30.81 0.45 -1.06
C PRO A 674 -31.45 1.20 0.13
N ARG A 675 -32.69 0.82 0.45
CA ARG A 675 -33.41 1.33 1.63
C ARG A 675 -32.64 1.11 2.92
N ALA A 676 -32.85 1.93 3.91
CA ALA A 676 -32.38 1.70 5.26
C ALA A 676 -33.07 0.43 5.85
N THR A 677 -32.26 -0.52 6.33
CA THR A 677 -32.74 -1.81 6.85
C THR A 677 -31.75 -2.42 7.83
N ILE A 678 -32.24 -3.18 8.80
CA ILE A 678 -31.45 -4.04 9.68
C ILE A 678 -31.64 -5.53 9.36
N ASP A 679 -32.77 -5.92 8.76
CA ASP A 679 -33.08 -7.31 8.40
C ASP A 679 -32.65 -7.64 6.95
N GLY A 680 -32.74 -6.68 6.03
CA GLY A 680 -32.35 -6.82 4.62
C GLY A 680 -30.84 -6.86 4.36
N VAL A 681 -30.01 -6.82 5.39
CA VAL A 681 -28.54 -6.77 5.29
C VAL A 681 -27.97 -7.95 4.49
N LYS A 682 -28.52 -9.15 4.65
CA LYS A 682 -28.08 -10.36 3.95
C LYS A 682 -28.34 -10.30 2.44
N ASN A 683 -29.36 -9.57 1.99
CA ASN A 683 -29.66 -9.36 0.58
C ASN A 683 -28.92 -8.15 0.01
N ASN A 684 -29.13 -6.97 0.60
CA ASN A 684 -28.68 -5.68 0.04
C ASN A 684 -27.16 -5.52 -0.03
N TYR A 685 -26.42 -6.25 0.79
CA TYR A 685 -24.96 -6.13 0.89
C TYR A 685 -24.21 -7.38 0.38
N ARG A 686 -24.82 -8.16 -0.55
CA ARG A 686 -24.13 -9.24 -1.27
C ARG A 686 -23.06 -8.68 -2.20
N ASP A 687 -22.02 -9.48 -2.52
CA ASP A 687 -21.04 -9.11 -3.52
C ASP A 687 -21.71 -8.89 -4.86
N SER A 688 -21.73 -7.63 -5.30
CA SER A 688 -22.44 -7.19 -6.51
C SER A 688 -21.81 -5.95 -7.12
N GLU A 689 -22.18 -5.62 -8.34
CA GLU A 689 -21.71 -4.44 -9.04
C GLU A 689 -22.08 -3.13 -8.34
N LEU A 690 -23.13 -3.12 -7.49
CA LEU A 690 -23.51 -1.95 -6.68
C LEU A 690 -22.33 -1.48 -5.80
N TRP A 691 -21.56 -2.42 -5.29
CA TRP A 691 -20.46 -2.17 -4.36
C TRP A 691 -19.09 -2.11 -5.04
N VAL A 692 -19.05 -2.19 -6.37
CA VAL A 692 -17.83 -2.02 -7.17
C VAL A 692 -17.78 -0.60 -7.71
N LYS A 693 -16.85 0.20 -7.22
CA LYS A 693 -16.72 1.61 -7.61
C LYS A 693 -15.49 1.82 -8.50
N ASP A 694 -15.62 2.70 -9.49
CA ASP A 694 -14.51 3.11 -10.35
C ASP A 694 -13.51 3.93 -9.52
N ALA A 695 -12.28 3.42 -9.40
CA ALA A 695 -11.19 4.04 -8.66
C ALA A 695 -10.20 4.79 -9.58
N SER A 696 -10.60 5.11 -10.81
CA SER A 696 -9.81 5.91 -11.73
C SER A 696 -9.60 7.32 -11.19
N TYR A 697 -8.39 7.86 -11.38
CA TYR A 697 -8.04 9.20 -10.91
C TYR A 697 -7.01 9.89 -11.79
N LEU A 698 -6.95 11.22 -11.64
CA LEU A 698 -5.88 12.10 -12.13
C LEU A 698 -5.45 13.03 -10.98
N ARG A 699 -4.15 13.05 -10.67
CA ARG A 699 -3.60 13.80 -9.53
C ARG A 699 -2.44 14.69 -9.96
N LEU A 700 -2.47 15.94 -9.52
CA LEU A 700 -1.30 16.81 -9.51
C LEU A 700 -0.40 16.37 -8.35
N LYS A 701 0.54 15.46 -8.67
CA LYS A 701 1.39 14.76 -7.70
C LYS A 701 2.45 15.68 -7.11
N ASN A 702 3.04 16.52 -7.97
CA ASN A 702 4.07 17.48 -7.59
C ASN A 702 3.95 18.73 -8.45
N ILE A 703 4.21 19.88 -7.83
CA ILE A 703 4.47 21.15 -8.49
C ILE A 703 5.65 21.82 -7.79
N GLU A 704 6.54 22.40 -8.55
CA GLU A 704 7.69 23.13 -8.02
C GLU A 704 7.92 24.41 -8.81
N ILE A 705 8.18 25.50 -8.08
CA ILE A 705 8.56 26.80 -8.62
C ILE A 705 9.83 27.21 -7.89
N GLY A 706 10.87 27.57 -8.64
CA GLY A 706 12.15 27.97 -8.08
C GLY A 706 12.74 29.20 -8.77
N TYR A 707 13.64 29.85 -8.06
CA TYR A 707 14.45 30.90 -8.60
C TYR A 707 15.93 30.78 -8.20
N ASN A 708 16.80 30.73 -9.18
CA ASN A 708 18.24 30.65 -9.03
C ASN A 708 18.85 32.04 -9.00
N PHE A 709 19.32 32.45 -7.85
CA PHE A 709 19.95 33.74 -7.64
C PHE A 709 21.39 33.74 -8.17
N ARG A 710 21.80 34.85 -8.73
CA ARG A 710 23.17 35.20 -9.14
C ARG A 710 23.49 36.57 -8.59
N LEU A 711 23.95 36.64 -7.34
CA LEU A 711 24.22 37.87 -6.63
C LEU A 711 25.74 38.17 -6.59
N PRO A 712 26.16 39.43 -6.76
CA PRO A 712 27.58 39.78 -6.85
C PRO A 712 28.45 39.45 -5.63
N PHE A 713 27.82 39.26 -4.47
CA PHE A 713 28.53 38.88 -3.24
C PHE A 713 28.81 37.38 -3.10
N MET A 714 28.08 36.54 -3.81
CA MET A 714 28.16 35.05 -3.67
C MET A 714 29.59 34.53 -3.88
N PRO A 715 30.34 34.91 -4.93
CA PRO A 715 31.72 34.43 -5.09
C PRO A 715 32.65 34.90 -3.97
N LYS A 716 32.37 36.03 -3.32
CA LYS A 716 33.20 36.57 -2.24
C LYS A 716 33.16 35.74 -0.96
N ILE A 717 32.08 34.96 -0.78
CA ILE A 717 31.89 34.05 0.36
C ILE A 717 31.99 32.56 -0.04
N GLY A 718 32.52 32.28 -1.25
CA GLY A 718 32.67 30.93 -1.75
C GLY A 718 31.34 30.25 -2.18
N MET A 719 30.25 31.01 -2.25
CA MET A 719 28.96 30.49 -2.64
C MET A 719 28.84 30.45 -4.18
N GLU A 720 28.64 29.25 -4.72
CA GLU A 720 28.49 29.04 -6.16
C GLU A 720 27.04 29.20 -6.62
N LYS A 721 26.09 28.72 -5.81
CA LYS A 721 24.68 28.65 -6.18
C LYS A 721 23.77 28.87 -4.99
N MET A 722 22.71 29.66 -5.19
CA MET A 722 21.61 29.81 -4.24
C MET A 722 20.29 29.73 -4.97
N ARG A 723 19.43 28.81 -4.55
CA ARG A 723 18.10 28.65 -5.11
C ARG A 723 17.06 28.65 -4.00
N VAL A 724 16.06 29.52 -4.14
CA VAL A 724 14.83 29.50 -3.32
C VAL A 724 13.73 28.81 -4.12
N PHE A 725 12.95 27.97 -3.46
CA PHE A 725 11.89 27.26 -4.15
C PHE A 725 10.69 27.00 -3.25
N MET A 726 9.56 26.76 -3.88
CA MET A 726 8.33 26.27 -3.26
C MET A 726 7.92 24.98 -3.96
N THR A 727 7.57 23.95 -3.17
CA THR A 727 7.02 22.70 -3.70
C THR A 727 5.65 22.42 -3.12
N GLY A 728 4.78 21.83 -3.93
CA GLY A 728 3.48 21.32 -3.52
C GLY A 728 3.33 19.87 -3.91
N TYR A 729 2.82 19.06 -2.98
CA TYR A 729 2.55 17.64 -3.23
C TYR A 729 1.08 17.32 -3.05
N ASN A 730 0.52 16.49 -3.94
CA ASN A 730 -0.87 16.00 -3.90
C ASN A 730 -1.91 17.13 -3.81
N LEU A 731 -1.68 18.28 -4.48
CA LEU A 731 -2.50 19.47 -4.32
C LEU A 731 -3.91 19.29 -4.88
N LEU A 732 -4.06 18.59 -5.99
CA LEU A 732 -5.34 18.35 -6.67
C LEU A 732 -5.49 16.88 -6.99
N THR A 733 -6.68 16.34 -6.75
CA THR A 733 -7.05 14.97 -7.15
C THR A 733 -8.45 15.02 -7.74
N PHE A 734 -8.57 14.48 -8.95
CA PHE A 734 -9.85 14.25 -9.64
C PHE A 734 -10.08 12.75 -9.68
N ASP A 735 -11.11 12.28 -9.01
CA ASP A 735 -11.45 10.86 -8.91
C ASP A 735 -12.97 10.65 -8.97
N LYS A 736 -13.37 9.41 -9.19
CA LYS A 736 -14.78 9.00 -9.19
C LYS A 736 -15.18 8.29 -7.90
N LEU A 737 -14.21 7.84 -7.12
CA LEU A 737 -14.46 7.06 -5.91
C LEU A 737 -15.12 7.88 -4.81
N LYS A 738 -14.64 9.10 -4.55
CA LYS A 738 -15.15 10.11 -3.59
C LYS A 738 -15.23 9.69 -2.11
N ILE A 739 -15.09 8.41 -1.80
CA ILE A 739 -15.25 7.84 -0.45
C ILE A 739 -13.91 7.79 0.28
N SER A 740 -12.83 7.49 -0.46
CA SER A 740 -11.47 7.38 0.08
C SER A 740 -10.44 7.79 -0.97
N ASP A 741 -9.16 7.83 -0.59
CA ASP A 741 -8.10 8.11 -1.56
C ASP A 741 -8.04 6.98 -2.62
N PRO A 742 -8.10 7.31 -3.93
CA PRO A 742 -8.13 6.30 -5.00
C PRO A 742 -6.83 5.49 -5.12
N GLU A 743 -5.68 5.99 -4.60
CA GLU A 743 -4.43 5.23 -4.51
C GLU A 743 -4.42 4.27 -3.30
N SER A 744 -5.35 4.42 -2.35
CA SER A 744 -5.47 3.51 -1.21
C SER A 744 -5.90 2.13 -1.66
N MET A 745 -5.25 1.10 -1.14
CA MET A 745 -5.63 -0.31 -1.38
C MET A 745 -6.71 -0.81 -0.43
N SER A 746 -7.14 0.00 0.55
CA SER A 746 -8.20 -0.38 1.47
C SER A 746 -9.56 -0.37 0.80
N SER A 747 -10.31 -1.43 0.97
CA SER A 747 -11.67 -1.62 0.45
C SER A 747 -12.76 -1.37 1.50
N GLY A 748 -12.43 -1.43 2.79
CA GLY A 748 -13.42 -1.36 3.86
C GLY A 748 -13.02 -0.50 5.06
N VAL A 749 -11.74 -0.20 5.18
CA VAL A 749 -11.19 0.51 6.34
C VAL A 749 -10.54 1.82 5.91
N PRO A 750 -10.94 2.96 6.49
CA PRO A 750 -10.24 4.21 6.27
C PRO A 750 -8.77 4.09 6.68
N GLN A 751 -7.89 4.59 5.82
CA GLN A 751 -6.46 4.65 6.09
C GLN A 751 -6.06 6.07 6.45
N TYR A 752 -4.83 6.22 6.97
CA TYR A 752 -4.25 7.53 7.17
C TYR A 752 -4.28 8.31 5.85
N PRO A 753 -4.90 9.49 5.79
CA PRO A 753 -5.13 10.19 4.53
C PRO A 753 -3.83 10.64 3.89
N VAL A 754 -3.80 10.64 2.55
CA VAL A 754 -2.69 11.22 1.77
C VAL A 754 -2.72 12.74 1.96
N MET A 755 -1.62 13.29 2.48
CA MET A 755 -1.52 14.69 2.83
C MET A 755 -1.24 15.57 1.62
N ARG A 756 -1.84 16.76 1.60
CA ARG A 756 -1.34 17.89 0.81
C ARG A 756 -0.17 18.50 1.56
N VAL A 757 0.95 18.69 0.88
CA VAL A 757 2.15 19.27 1.51
C VAL A 757 2.60 20.49 0.69
N ILE A 758 2.87 21.59 1.37
CA ILE A 758 3.47 22.79 0.77
C ILE A 758 4.76 23.06 1.52
N ASN A 759 5.89 23.07 0.81
CA ASN A 759 7.20 23.36 1.39
C ASN A 759 7.79 24.62 0.77
N PHE A 760 8.51 25.35 1.59
CA PHE A 760 9.41 26.43 1.17
C PHE A 760 10.83 25.98 1.45
N GLY A 761 11.71 26.12 0.49
CA GLY A 761 13.08 25.60 0.60
C GLY A 761 14.15 26.55 0.08
N LEU A 762 15.35 26.33 0.61
CA LEU A 762 16.57 27.03 0.21
C LEU A 762 17.66 25.98 -0.06
N ASN A 763 18.25 26.02 -1.25
CA ASN A 763 19.44 25.25 -1.59
C ASN A 763 20.63 26.19 -1.77
N VAL A 764 21.74 25.87 -1.11
CA VAL A 764 22.99 26.62 -1.22
C VAL A 764 24.11 25.65 -1.53
N SER A 765 24.98 26.02 -2.49
CA SER A 765 26.21 25.28 -2.82
C SER A 765 27.42 26.20 -2.66
N PHE A 766 28.48 25.67 -2.06
CA PHE A 766 29.75 26.36 -1.84
C PHE A 766 30.89 25.68 -2.59
#